data_ccff8987ad11312ef7261ab8f6c64f11
#
_entry.id   ccff8987ad11312ef7261ab8f6c64f11
#
_cell.length_a   1.000
_cell.length_b   1.000
_cell.length_c   1.000
_cell.angle_alpha   90.00
_cell.angle_beta   90.00
_cell.angle_gamma   90.00
#
_symmetry.space_group_name_H-M   'P 1'
#
loop_
_entity.id
_entity.type
_entity.pdbx_description
1 polymer ?
#
loop_
_entity_poly.entity_id
_entity_poly.type
_entity_poly.pdbx_seq_one_letter_code
_entity_poly.pdbx_strand_id
1 'polypeptide(L)'
;LHTNSVIFAFVGNGIFAGVYYSLPRLLKTPMWSRVLSWTQFWSWQAIIVSAAITLPLGITASKEYAELEWPIDIAITISWVLFGINMFGTILKRREKHLYVAIWFYIATWVTVAMLHIVNSYEIPVTLWKSYSGYAGVQDALVQWWYGHNAVAFFLTTPYLGLMYYFVPKAANRPVYSYKLSIIHFWALIFIYIWAGPHHLLYSSLPEWAQTLGTVFSLMLIAPSWGGMLNGLLTLRGAWDRVREDVVLKFMVVALTCYGMATLEGPLLSIKVFNAMSHFTDWTIAHVHVGALGWNGFLTFGMIYYLVPKMFRTSIWSKKLANAHFWIGTLGIVFYTIPLYFAGFTQSLMWKQFTPDGYLVYKNFLDTVLQIQYAYWLRALGGTLYITGLFFMVYNVHRTVRQGNFLALEPAEAPAAEKSTGKESTGGYWHRWIERRPIQMLVFSLIAVAIGGLVEMIPTFLIQSNVPTISSVKPYTPLELQGRDIYVSEGCYNCHSQMIRPFRSETERYGEYSKAGEFVYDHPFQWGSKRTGPDLARVGGKYQDSWHFYHMLDPGKFVKGSIMPPYPHMFEKDIDLESTPRKIEVMRQLGVPYDESFIATANDSLLAQAGRIADNLAKGGIEVDKQKEIIAVIAYLQRLGTDIKVKPAAATTTTTTTGN
;
A
#
# COMPACT_ATOMS: atom_id res chain seq x y z
N LEU A 1 -4.85 0.80 10.37
CA LEU A 1 -5.16 -0.54 10.92
C LEU A 1 -5.86 -1.45 9.91
N HIS A 2 -6.94 -1.01 9.22
CA HIS A 2 -7.65 -1.84 8.24
C HIS A 2 -6.71 -2.41 7.18
N THR A 3 -5.92 -1.59 6.53
CA THR A 3 -4.98 -1.99 5.47
C THR A 3 -3.95 -2.99 5.98
N ASN A 4 -3.30 -2.69 7.11
CA ASN A 4 -2.32 -3.59 7.71
C ASN A 4 -2.91 -4.93 8.15
N SER A 5 -4.13 -4.93 8.69
CA SER A 5 -4.82 -6.17 9.08
C SER A 5 -5.11 -7.07 7.88
N VAL A 6 -5.55 -6.49 6.76
CA VAL A 6 -5.84 -7.28 5.55
C VAL A 6 -4.54 -7.77 4.90
N ILE A 7 -3.58 -6.88 4.68
CA ILE A 7 -2.36 -7.22 3.93
C ILE A 7 -1.44 -8.12 4.75
N PHE A 8 -1.09 -7.72 5.96
CA PHE A 8 -0.06 -8.42 6.73
C PHE A 8 -0.63 -9.52 7.63
N ALA A 9 -1.77 -9.27 8.31
CA ALA A 9 -2.34 -10.29 9.16
C ALA A 9 -3.05 -11.39 8.35
N PHE A 10 -4.04 -11.03 7.52
CA PHE A 10 -4.79 -12.03 6.78
C PHE A 10 -3.98 -12.63 5.61
N VAL A 11 -3.55 -11.80 4.66
CA VAL A 11 -2.85 -12.25 3.45
C VAL A 11 -1.47 -12.81 3.80
N GLY A 12 -0.71 -12.15 4.69
CA GLY A 12 0.59 -12.64 5.14
C GLY A 12 0.55 -14.02 5.76
N ASN A 13 -0.39 -14.27 6.70
CA ASN A 13 -0.59 -15.62 7.24
C ASN A 13 -1.04 -16.60 6.17
N GLY A 14 -1.85 -16.19 5.19
CA GLY A 14 -2.23 -16.99 4.03
C GLY A 14 -1.02 -17.42 3.20
N ILE A 15 -0.09 -16.49 2.92
CA ILE A 15 1.16 -16.77 2.22
C ILE A 15 1.98 -17.81 2.98
N PHE A 16 2.25 -17.59 4.27
CA PHE A 16 3.04 -18.53 5.06
C PHE A 16 2.39 -19.90 5.15
N ALA A 17 1.09 -19.98 5.41
CA ALA A 17 0.37 -21.24 5.44
C ALA A 17 0.50 -22.01 4.11
N GLY A 18 0.32 -21.32 2.99
CA GLY A 18 0.42 -21.90 1.66
C GLY A 18 1.84 -22.33 1.30
N VAL A 19 2.85 -21.51 1.61
CA VAL A 19 4.26 -21.82 1.34
C VAL A 19 4.75 -22.97 2.23
N TYR A 20 4.50 -22.94 3.53
CA TYR A 20 4.88 -24.03 4.44
C TYR A 20 4.20 -25.36 4.10
N TYR A 21 3.01 -25.30 3.48
CA TYR A 21 2.35 -26.51 3.00
C TYR A 21 2.90 -26.99 1.65
N SER A 22 3.07 -26.10 0.67
CA SER A 22 3.41 -26.47 -0.70
C SER A 22 4.89 -26.74 -0.93
N LEU A 23 5.78 -25.94 -0.32
CA LEU A 23 7.23 -26.00 -0.53
C LEU A 23 7.83 -27.37 -0.19
N PRO A 24 7.58 -27.96 1.02
CA PRO A 24 8.08 -29.30 1.35
C PRO A 24 7.59 -30.37 0.39
N ARG A 25 6.34 -30.27 -0.07
CA ARG A 25 5.74 -31.25 -0.97
C ARG A 25 6.30 -31.17 -2.39
N LEU A 26 6.56 -29.96 -2.88
CA LEU A 26 7.22 -29.75 -4.17
C LEU A 26 8.66 -30.20 -4.17
N LEU A 27 9.37 -30.00 -3.07
CA LEU A 27 10.78 -30.35 -2.91
C LEU A 27 11.01 -31.76 -2.38
N LYS A 28 9.94 -32.46 -1.98
CA LYS A 28 9.98 -33.81 -1.38
C LYS A 28 10.92 -33.91 -0.19
N THR A 29 10.95 -32.89 0.65
CA THR A 29 11.80 -32.80 1.84
C THR A 29 11.08 -31.95 2.91
N PRO A 30 11.24 -32.26 4.21
CA PRO A 30 10.68 -31.41 5.26
C PRO A 30 11.34 -30.03 5.26
N MET A 31 10.68 -29.05 5.91
CA MET A 31 11.29 -27.74 6.17
C MET A 31 12.64 -27.90 6.87
N TRP A 32 13.61 -27.09 6.48
CA TRP A 32 14.99 -27.20 6.93
C TRP A 32 15.14 -27.10 8.45
N SER A 33 14.40 -26.16 9.07
CA SER A 33 14.45 -25.97 10.52
C SER A 33 13.04 -25.78 11.08
N ARG A 34 12.68 -26.67 12.02
CA ARG A 34 11.42 -26.53 12.78
C ARG A 34 11.48 -25.33 13.73
N VAL A 35 12.65 -25.08 14.32
CA VAL A 35 12.84 -23.94 15.22
C VAL A 35 12.60 -22.64 14.48
N LEU A 36 13.23 -22.46 13.29
CA LEU A 36 13.02 -21.25 12.48
C LEU A 36 11.56 -21.10 12.05
N SER A 37 10.86 -22.20 11.73
CA SER A 37 9.43 -22.14 11.39
C SER A 37 8.59 -21.58 12.54
N TRP A 38 8.83 -22.04 13.77
CA TRP A 38 8.12 -21.55 14.95
C TRP A 38 8.51 -20.13 15.34
N THR A 39 9.80 -19.79 15.26
CA THR A 39 10.28 -18.43 15.55
C THR A 39 9.68 -17.43 14.56
N GLN A 40 9.68 -17.75 13.27
CA GLN A 40 9.08 -16.90 12.24
C GLN A 40 7.56 -16.75 12.46
N PHE A 41 6.85 -17.84 12.75
CA PHE A 41 5.42 -17.77 13.00
C PHE A 41 5.10 -16.85 14.18
N TRP A 42 5.75 -17.05 15.32
CA TRP A 42 5.46 -16.25 16.52
C TRP A 42 5.94 -14.79 16.41
N SER A 43 7.10 -14.55 15.78
CA SER A 43 7.54 -13.17 15.50
C SER A 43 6.56 -12.43 14.62
N TRP A 44 5.99 -13.10 13.61
CA TRP A 44 4.96 -12.51 12.76
C TRP A 44 3.66 -12.18 13.51
N GLN A 45 3.21 -13.09 14.41
CA GLN A 45 2.05 -12.80 15.25
C GLN A 45 2.34 -11.63 16.22
N ALA A 46 3.54 -11.56 16.79
CA ALA A 46 3.94 -10.44 17.64
C ALA A 46 3.92 -9.11 16.88
N ILE A 47 4.40 -9.07 15.63
CA ILE A 47 4.32 -7.90 14.75
C ILE A 47 2.86 -7.48 14.53
N ILE A 48 1.97 -8.43 14.22
CA ILE A 48 0.54 -8.15 14.02
C ILE A 48 -0.09 -7.54 15.28
N VAL A 49 0.22 -8.10 16.45
CA VAL A 49 -0.28 -7.56 17.72
C VAL A 49 0.27 -6.16 17.99
N SER A 50 1.55 -5.93 17.72
CA SER A 50 2.17 -4.60 17.86
C SER A 50 1.47 -3.58 16.95
N ALA A 51 1.23 -3.93 15.67
CA ALA A 51 0.49 -3.08 14.74
C ALA A 51 -0.96 -2.79 15.21
N ALA A 52 -1.64 -3.81 15.77
CA ALA A 52 -2.99 -3.67 16.31
C ALA A 52 -3.07 -2.74 17.53
N ILE A 53 -1.96 -2.56 18.24
CA ILE A 53 -1.85 -1.63 19.39
C ILE A 53 -1.39 -0.25 18.92
N THR A 54 -0.31 -0.17 18.14
CA THR A 54 0.33 1.12 17.80
C THR A 54 -0.51 1.97 16.86
N LEU A 55 -1.10 1.39 15.83
CA LEU A 55 -1.88 2.16 14.84
C LEU A 55 -3.13 2.84 15.42
N PRO A 56 -3.94 2.20 16.29
CA PRO A 56 -5.05 2.90 16.96
C PRO A 56 -4.60 3.98 17.93
N LEU A 57 -3.36 3.92 18.43
CA LEU A 57 -2.79 4.95 19.28
C LEU A 57 -2.19 6.13 18.49
N GLY A 58 -2.30 6.13 17.17
CA GLY A 58 -1.74 7.16 16.30
C GLY A 58 -0.21 7.06 16.11
N ILE A 59 0.41 5.96 16.52
CA ILE A 59 1.84 5.68 16.32
C ILE A 59 2.01 5.15 14.91
N THR A 60 2.38 6.03 13.97
CA THR A 60 2.43 5.73 12.54
C THR A 60 3.42 6.62 11.79
N ALA A 61 4.10 6.03 10.81
CA ALA A 61 4.96 6.74 9.85
C ALA A 61 4.17 7.38 8.68
N SER A 62 2.84 7.16 8.58
CA SER A 62 1.93 7.64 7.52
C SER A 62 2.21 7.19 6.09
N LYS A 63 3.23 6.37 5.83
CA LYS A 63 3.50 5.83 4.49
C LYS A 63 2.50 4.74 4.15
N GLU A 64 1.80 4.85 3.03
CA GLU A 64 0.78 3.89 2.62
C GLU A 64 1.36 2.48 2.42
N TYR A 65 0.79 1.47 3.07
CA TYR A 65 1.27 0.09 3.21
C TYR A 65 2.57 -0.08 4.03
N ALA A 66 3.09 0.98 4.63
CA ALA A 66 4.28 1.00 5.47
C ALA A 66 4.09 2.01 6.62
N GLU A 67 2.93 1.91 7.28
CA GLU A 67 2.51 2.85 8.32
C GLU A 67 3.19 2.58 9.67
N LEU A 68 3.91 1.47 9.83
CA LEU A 68 4.51 1.07 11.10
C LEU A 68 5.80 1.86 11.37
N GLU A 69 6.09 2.09 12.63
CA GLU A 69 7.29 2.81 13.06
C GLU A 69 8.52 1.88 13.14
N TRP A 70 9.70 2.45 13.06
CA TRP A 70 11.00 1.80 12.90
C TRP A 70 11.28 0.55 13.76
N PRO A 71 10.86 0.42 15.04
CA PRO A 71 11.13 -0.80 15.80
C PRO A 71 10.37 -2.01 15.24
N ILE A 72 9.14 -1.79 14.74
CA ILE A 72 8.33 -2.84 14.15
C ILE A 72 8.86 -3.18 12.75
N ASP A 73 9.35 -2.21 11.98
CA ASP A 73 9.98 -2.45 10.68
C ASP A 73 11.25 -3.29 10.78
N ILE A 74 12.06 -3.07 11.83
CA ILE A 74 13.20 -3.94 12.14
C ILE A 74 12.71 -5.37 12.46
N ALA A 75 11.65 -5.51 13.25
CA ALA A 75 11.09 -6.83 13.58
C ALA A 75 10.54 -7.54 12.33
N ILE A 76 9.90 -6.82 11.41
CA ILE A 76 9.47 -7.34 10.10
C ILE A 76 10.67 -7.83 9.30
N THR A 77 11.74 -7.04 9.20
CA THR A 77 12.98 -7.41 8.51
C THR A 77 13.57 -8.72 9.08
N ILE A 78 13.69 -8.80 10.39
CA ILE A 78 14.22 -10.00 11.07
C ILE A 78 13.32 -11.21 10.76
N SER A 79 12.00 -11.09 10.94
CA SER A 79 11.05 -12.18 10.67
C SER A 79 11.11 -12.66 9.21
N TRP A 80 11.25 -11.72 8.27
CA TRP A 80 11.37 -12.02 6.85
C TRP A 80 12.68 -12.73 6.48
N VAL A 81 13.79 -12.32 7.10
CA VAL A 81 15.10 -13.00 6.96
C VAL A 81 15.04 -14.42 7.51
N LEU A 82 14.43 -14.63 8.70
CA LEU A 82 14.25 -15.97 9.28
C LEU A 82 13.44 -16.89 8.35
N PHE A 83 12.36 -16.36 7.76
CA PHE A 83 11.59 -17.07 6.75
C PHE A 83 12.45 -17.46 5.55
N GLY A 84 13.23 -16.53 5.00
CA GLY A 84 14.12 -16.75 3.86
C GLY A 84 15.19 -17.82 4.14
N ILE A 85 15.87 -17.74 5.28
CA ILE A 85 16.87 -18.73 5.69
C ILE A 85 16.24 -20.14 5.72
N ASN A 86 15.06 -20.28 6.29
CA ASN A 86 14.36 -21.56 6.35
C ASN A 86 13.91 -22.06 4.97
N MET A 87 13.37 -21.17 4.14
CA MET A 87 12.97 -21.47 2.77
C MET A 87 14.16 -21.92 1.91
N PHE A 88 15.25 -21.14 1.88
CA PHE A 88 16.43 -21.49 1.10
C PHE A 88 17.16 -22.74 1.63
N GLY A 89 17.23 -22.91 2.97
CA GLY A 89 17.73 -24.14 3.58
C GLY A 89 16.95 -25.37 3.10
N THR A 90 15.62 -25.25 2.97
CA THR A 90 14.76 -26.30 2.41
C THR A 90 15.02 -26.52 0.93
N ILE A 91 15.13 -25.46 0.14
CA ILE A 91 15.41 -25.52 -1.31
C ILE A 91 16.77 -26.18 -1.58
N LEU A 92 17.79 -25.89 -0.80
CA LEU A 92 19.12 -26.47 -0.95
C LEU A 92 19.16 -27.97 -0.58
N LYS A 93 18.30 -28.43 0.34
CA LYS A 93 18.14 -29.82 0.72
C LYS A 93 17.11 -30.63 -0.08
N ARG A 94 16.60 -30.03 -1.17
CA ARG A 94 15.57 -30.63 -2.01
C ARG A 94 15.97 -32.01 -2.54
N ARG A 95 14.98 -32.89 -2.71
CA ARG A 95 15.07 -34.20 -3.35
C ARG A 95 14.52 -34.21 -4.79
N GLU A 96 14.05 -33.08 -5.27
CA GLU A 96 13.62 -32.86 -6.65
C GLU A 96 14.65 -31.99 -7.39
N LYS A 97 15.11 -32.43 -8.58
CA LYS A 97 16.16 -31.73 -9.32
C LYS A 97 15.71 -30.36 -9.80
N HIS A 98 14.50 -30.24 -10.33
CA HIS A 98 13.98 -29.02 -10.95
C HIS A 98 13.06 -28.29 -9.99
N LEU A 99 13.24 -26.98 -9.89
CA LEU A 99 12.33 -26.11 -9.19
C LEU A 99 11.07 -25.91 -10.04
N TYR A 100 9.92 -26.21 -9.45
CA TYR A 100 8.62 -25.97 -10.08
C TYR A 100 8.28 -24.47 -10.04
N VAL A 101 7.48 -24.00 -10.99
CA VAL A 101 7.11 -22.58 -11.17
C VAL A 101 6.65 -21.88 -9.88
N ALA A 102 5.93 -22.54 -9.00
CA ALA A 102 5.53 -21.98 -7.71
C ALA A 102 6.74 -21.49 -6.89
N ILE A 103 7.83 -22.25 -6.91
CA ILE A 103 9.05 -21.93 -6.13
C ILE A 103 9.79 -20.74 -6.76
N TRP A 104 9.74 -20.56 -8.07
CA TRP A 104 10.33 -19.37 -8.71
C TRP A 104 9.66 -18.10 -8.18
N PHE A 105 8.33 -18.11 -8.10
CA PHE A 105 7.57 -17.01 -7.52
C PHE A 105 7.90 -16.78 -6.04
N TYR A 106 8.08 -17.84 -5.23
CA TYR A 106 8.46 -17.69 -3.82
C TYR A 106 9.85 -17.07 -3.66
N ILE A 107 10.82 -17.45 -4.49
CA ILE A 107 12.18 -16.87 -4.49
C ILE A 107 12.11 -15.38 -4.88
N ALA A 108 11.41 -15.05 -5.97
CA ALA A 108 11.27 -13.66 -6.43
C ALA A 108 10.54 -12.80 -5.38
N THR A 109 9.48 -13.33 -4.75
CA THR A 109 8.78 -12.68 -3.65
C THR A 109 9.73 -12.33 -2.52
N TRP A 110 10.50 -13.31 -2.06
CA TRP A 110 11.35 -13.12 -0.89
C TRP A 110 12.39 -12.01 -1.11
N VAL A 111 13.11 -12.06 -2.22
CA VAL A 111 14.18 -11.09 -2.50
C VAL A 111 13.63 -9.69 -2.77
N THR A 112 12.51 -9.60 -3.49
CA THR A 112 11.94 -8.29 -3.84
C THR A 112 11.32 -7.61 -2.63
N VAL A 113 10.53 -8.32 -1.83
CA VAL A 113 9.92 -7.75 -0.61
C VAL A 113 10.98 -7.31 0.39
N ALA A 114 12.08 -8.06 0.55
CA ALA A 114 13.20 -7.63 1.39
C ALA A 114 13.80 -6.30 0.90
N MET A 115 14.05 -6.17 -0.40
CA MET A 115 14.61 -4.95 -0.99
C MET A 115 13.63 -3.76 -0.84
N LEU A 116 12.36 -3.98 -1.16
CA LEU A 116 11.32 -2.96 -1.05
C LEU A 116 11.20 -2.41 0.37
N HIS A 117 11.09 -3.31 1.34
CA HIS A 117 10.91 -2.95 2.74
C HIS A 117 12.12 -2.19 3.28
N ILE A 118 13.34 -2.70 3.09
CA ILE A 118 14.56 -2.06 3.59
C ILE A 118 14.75 -0.65 3.00
N VAL A 119 14.49 -0.48 1.70
CA VAL A 119 14.66 0.83 1.05
C VAL A 119 13.60 1.82 1.51
N ASN A 120 12.33 1.40 1.58
CA ASN A 120 11.25 2.31 1.93
C ASN A 120 11.20 2.67 3.42
N SER A 121 11.62 1.77 4.31
CA SER A 121 11.66 1.98 5.76
C SER A 121 12.98 2.60 6.25
N TYR A 122 13.66 3.37 5.38
CA TYR A 122 14.81 4.16 5.79
C TYR A 122 14.33 5.41 6.53
N GLU A 123 14.50 5.40 7.84
CA GLU A 123 13.97 6.41 8.77
C GLU A 123 15.02 6.80 9.81
N ILE A 124 14.96 8.04 10.28
CA ILE A 124 15.78 8.52 11.40
C ILE A 124 14.93 8.64 12.67
N PRO A 125 15.26 7.87 13.73
CA PRO A 125 14.49 7.89 14.95
C PRO A 125 14.59 9.23 15.72
N VAL A 126 13.43 9.72 16.17
CA VAL A 126 13.30 10.81 17.15
C VAL A 126 13.17 10.23 18.55
N THR A 127 12.20 9.32 18.70
CA THR A 127 11.95 8.56 19.94
C THR A 127 11.78 7.09 19.60
N LEU A 128 11.46 6.25 20.58
CA LEU A 128 11.14 4.84 20.34
C LEU A 128 9.92 4.66 19.39
N TRP A 129 9.00 5.60 19.40
CA TRP A 129 7.73 5.49 18.68
C TRP A 129 7.50 6.63 17.68
N LYS A 130 8.55 7.34 17.31
CA LYS A 130 8.50 8.39 16.31
C LYS A 130 9.79 8.46 15.51
N SER A 131 9.66 8.49 14.21
CA SER A 131 10.74 8.67 13.26
C SER A 131 10.34 9.62 12.14
N TYR A 132 11.31 10.04 11.33
CA TYR A 132 11.09 10.76 10.09
C TYR A 132 11.73 10.03 8.93
N SER A 133 11.04 10.01 7.79
CA SER A 133 11.55 9.40 6.56
C SER A 133 12.90 10.00 6.16
N GLY A 134 13.84 9.16 5.75
CA GLY A 134 15.11 9.59 5.19
C GLY A 134 14.98 10.31 3.84
N TYR A 135 13.81 10.25 3.21
CA TYR A 135 13.49 10.90 1.94
C TYR A 135 12.49 12.03 2.15
N ALA A 136 12.45 13.01 1.23
CA ALA A 136 11.57 14.16 1.31
C ALA A 136 10.73 14.37 0.03
N GLY A 137 9.53 14.86 0.20
CA GLY A 137 8.67 15.36 -0.87
C GLY A 137 8.54 14.43 -2.06
N VAL A 138 8.91 14.90 -3.25
CA VAL A 138 8.82 14.12 -4.50
C VAL A 138 9.67 12.85 -4.48
N GLN A 139 10.85 12.90 -3.87
CA GLN A 139 11.73 11.74 -3.76
C GLN A 139 11.10 10.68 -2.84
N ASP A 140 10.55 11.11 -1.71
CA ASP A 140 9.83 10.21 -0.79
C ASP A 140 8.59 9.62 -1.45
N ALA A 141 7.82 10.41 -2.19
CA ALA A 141 6.65 9.95 -2.93
C ALA A 141 7.02 8.87 -3.96
N LEU A 142 8.13 9.05 -4.68
CA LEU A 142 8.60 8.05 -5.65
C LEU A 142 9.04 6.76 -4.96
N VAL A 143 9.85 6.84 -3.91
CA VAL A 143 10.31 5.66 -3.15
C VAL A 143 9.12 4.93 -2.54
N GLN A 144 8.20 5.68 -1.92
CA GLN A 144 7.01 5.11 -1.29
C GLN A 144 6.11 4.42 -2.32
N TRP A 145 5.88 4.98 -3.52
CA TRP A 145 5.05 4.32 -4.53
C TRP A 145 5.78 3.27 -5.35
N TRP A 146 7.12 3.37 -5.47
CA TRP A 146 7.90 2.21 -5.88
C TRP A 146 7.73 1.04 -4.90
N TYR A 147 7.73 1.30 -3.59
CA TYR A 147 7.39 0.31 -2.57
C TYR A 147 5.91 -0.07 -2.64
N GLY A 148 4.99 0.87 -2.57
CA GLY A 148 3.54 0.62 -2.44
C GLY A 148 2.97 -0.20 -3.59
N HIS A 149 3.29 0.17 -4.84
CA HIS A 149 2.90 -0.60 -6.02
C HIS A 149 3.53 -2.00 -5.99
N ASN A 150 4.82 -2.09 -5.67
CA ASN A 150 5.52 -3.36 -5.67
C ASN A 150 5.20 -4.23 -4.45
N ALA A 151 4.71 -3.68 -3.35
CA ALA A 151 4.12 -4.44 -2.25
C ALA A 151 2.87 -5.19 -2.72
N VAL A 152 1.96 -4.55 -3.47
CA VAL A 152 0.81 -5.26 -4.05
C VAL A 152 1.25 -6.25 -5.14
N ALA A 153 2.33 -5.97 -5.87
CA ALA A 153 2.89 -6.86 -6.88
C ALA A 153 3.61 -8.08 -6.28
N PHE A 154 4.50 -7.88 -5.32
CA PHE A 154 5.40 -8.92 -4.80
C PHE A 154 5.03 -9.49 -3.43
N PHE A 155 4.06 -8.90 -2.73
CA PHE A 155 3.51 -9.50 -1.51
C PHE A 155 2.07 -9.99 -1.72
N LEU A 156 1.23 -9.25 -2.47
CA LEU A 156 -0.15 -9.67 -2.73
C LEU A 156 -0.31 -10.50 -4.01
N THR A 157 0.58 -10.39 -4.99
CA THR A 157 0.39 -11.06 -6.28
C THR A 157 1.37 -12.21 -6.51
N THR A 158 2.68 -12.00 -6.48
CA THR A 158 3.63 -13.06 -6.85
C THR A 158 3.58 -14.31 -5.97
N PRO A 159 3.46 -14.25 -4.64
CA PRO A 159 3.33 -15.46 -3.84
C PRO A 159 2.00 -16.16 -4.09
N TYR A 160 0.93 -15.41 -4.31
CA TYR A 160 -0.37 -15.97 -4.66
C TYR A 160 -0.39 -16.64 -6.04
N LEU A 161 0.39 -16.15 -6.99
CA LEU A 161 0.62 -16.85 -8.25
C LEU A 161 1.37 -18.17 -8.02
N GLY A 162 2.36 -18.18 -7.16
CA GLY A 162 3.00 -19.43 -6.73
C GLY A 162 1.99 -20.40 -6.11
N LEU A 163 1.12 -19.93 -5.21
CA LEU A 163 0.04 -20.72 -4.62
C LEU A 163 -0.97 -21.19 -5.68
N MET A 164 -1.35 -20.33 -6.61
CA MET A 164 -2.21 -20.68 -7.73
C MET A 164 -1.63 -21.83 -8.57
N TYR A 165 -0.34 -21.74 -8.93
CA TYR A 165 0.34 -22.80 -9.67
C TYR A 165 0.46 -24.13 -8.92
N TYR A 166 0.35 -24.10 -7.58
CA TYR A 166 0.29 -25.31 -6.77
C TYR A 166 -1.14 -25.83 -6.59
N PHE A 167 -2.04 -24.97 -6.10
CA PHE A 167 -3.36 -25.44 -5.63
C PHE A 167 -4.36 -25.68 -6.75
N VAL A 168 -4.38 -24.87 -7.81
CA VAL A 168 -5.32 -25.05 -8.93
C VAL A 168 -5.09 -26.37 -9.66
N PRO A 169 -3.86 -26.73 -10.09
CA PRO A 169 -3.59 -28.03 -10.71
C PRO A 169 -3.91 -29.21 -9.79
N LYS A 170 -3.58 -29.07 -8.49
CA LYS A 170 -3.84 -30.14 -7.49
C LYS A 170 -5.33 -30.33 -7.23
N ALA A 171 -6.10 -29.27 -7.07
CA ALA A 171 -7.54 -29.34 -6.87
C ALA A 171 -8.26 -29.88 -8.11
N ALA A 172 -7.85 -29.44 -9.31
CA ALA A 172 -8.40 -29.91 -10.58
C ALA A 172 -7.96 -31.32 -10.95
N ASN A 173 -6.90 -31.84 -10.32
CA ASN A 173 -6.20 -33.07 -10.73
C ASN A 173 -5.78 -33.03 -12.21
N ARG A 174 -5.17 -31.91 -12.61
CA ARG A 174 -4.69 -31.64 -13.97
C ARG A 174 -3.29 -31.05 -13.94
N PRO A 175 -2.44 -31.29 -14.93
CA PRO A 175 -1.19 -30.55 -15.07
C PRO A 175 -1.48 -29.09 -15.41
N VAL A 176 -0.53 -28.20 -15.13
CA VAL A 176 -0.57 -26.83 -15.61
C VAL A 176 -0.73 -26.82 -17.14
N TYR A 177 -1.61 -25.96 -17.66
CA TYR A 177 -1.95 -25.92 -19.09
C TYR A 177 -0.73 -25.72 -20.00
N SER A 178 0.11 -24.73 -19.68
CA SER A 178 1.31 -24.48 -20.50
C SER A 178 2.51 -24.12 -19.62
N TYR A 179 3.52 -24.98 -19.66
CA TYR A 179 4.78 -24.75 -18.99
C TYR A 179 5.58 -23.58 -19.62
N LYS A 180 5.56 -23.45 -20.96
CA LYS A 180 6.19 -22.33 -21.66
C LYS A 180 5.56 -21.00 -21.26
N LEU A 181 4.24 -20.96 -21.17
CA LEU A 181 3.53 -19.76 -20.70
C LEU A 181 3.88 -19.42 -19.25
N SER A 182 4.12 -20.42 -18.40
CA SER A 182 4.59 -20.18 -17.02
C SER A 182 5.96 -19.48 -16.98
N ILE A 183 6.88 -19.85 -17.88
CA ILE A 183 8.20 -19.23 -18.00
C ILE A 183 8.06 -17.76 -18.43
N ILE A 184 7.27 -17.52 -19.48
CA ILE A 184 7.02 -16.17 -19.99
C ILE A 184 6.34 -15.31 -18.92
N HIS A 185 5.31 -15.85 -18.28
CA HIS A 185 4.59 -15.20 -17.21
C HIS A 185 5.53 -14.79 -16.07
N PHE A 186 6.37 -15.71 -15.58
CA PHE A 186 7.27 -15.42 -14.47
C PHE A 186 8.27 -14.29 -14.80
N TRP A 187 9.09 -14.46 -15.82
CA TRP A 187 10.16 -13.51 -16.13
C TRP A 187 9.64 -12.15 -16.61
N ALA A 188 8.65 -12.14 -17.47
CA ALA A 188 8.04 -10.90 -17.93
C ALA A 188 7.37 -10.15 -16.78
N LEU A 189 6.64 -10.86 -15.91
CA LEU A 189 5.95 -10.25 -14.79
C LEU A 189 6.92 -9.57 -13.83
N ILE A 190 7.91 -10.31 -13.28
CA ILE A 190 8.82 -9.77 -12.27
C ILE A 190 9.69 -8.62 -12.81
N PHE A 191 10.05 -8.64 -14.10
CA PHE A 191 10.81 -7.58 -14.74
C PHE A 191 9.97 -6.33 -14.98
N ILE A 192 8.73 -6.49 -15.45
CA ILE A 192 7.88 -5.36 -15.84
C ILE A 192 7.22 -4.71 -14.61
N TYR A 193 6.82 -5.50 -13.61
CA TYR A 193 6.10 -5.00 -12.43
C TYR A 193 6.87 -3.89 -11.69
N ILE A 194 8.17 -4.07 -11.53
CA ILE A 194 8.99 -3.17 -10.71
C ILE A 194 9.01 -1.72 -11.21
N TRP A 195 8.71 -1.50 -12.48
CA TRP A 195 8.72 -0.18 -13.14
C TRP A 195 7.38 0.58 -13.02
N ALA A 196 6.33 -0.06 -12.58
CA ALA A 196 4.98 0.50 -12.72
C ALA A 196 4.59 1.46 -11.59
N GLY A 197 5.38 1.55 -10.51
CA GLY A 197 5.09 2.37 -9.32
C GLY A 197 4.65 3.81 -9.59
N PRO A 198 5.33 4.58 -10.46
CA PRO A 198 4.98 5.98 -10.74
C PRO A 198 3.59 6.20 -11.34
N HIS A 199 2.88 5.17 -11.80
CA HIS A 199 1.51 5.34 -12.25
C HIS A 199 0.55 5.80 -11.14
N HIS A 200 0.90 5.58 -9.86
CA HIS A 200 0.15 6.13 -8.73
C HIS A 200 0.35 7.64 -8.54
N LEU A 201 1.33 8.22 -9.23
CA LEU A 201 1.73 9.63 -9.11
C LEU A 201 1.46 10.44 -10.39
N LEU A 202 0.57 9.95 -11.26
CA LEU A 202 0.18 10.66 -12.47
C LEU A 202 -0.49 11.99 -12.13
N TYR A 203 -0.12 13.04 -12.88
CA TYR A 203 -0.54 14.43 -12.66
C TYR A 203 -0.12 15.01 -11.30
N SER A 204 0.81 14.35 -10.60
CA SER A 204 1.42 14.91 -9.40
C SER A 204 2.62 15.79 -9.77
N SER A 205 3.34 16.23 -8.74
CA SER A 205 4.60 16.98 -8.91
C SER A 205 5.81 16.08 -9.26
N LEU A 206 5.61 14.77 -9.47
CA LEU A 206 6.64 13.86 -9.96
C LEU A 206 7.07 14.26 -11.39
N PRO A 207 8.37 14.17 -11.75
CA PRO A 207 8.81 14.43 -13.11
C PRO A 207 8.07 13.61 -14.17
N GLU A 208 7.75 14.23 -15.30
CA GLU A 208 6.91 13.65 -16.34
C GLU A 208 7.50 12.37 -16.96
N TRP A 209 8.83 12.27 -17.06
CA TRP A 209 9.48 11.07 -17.56
C TRP A 209 9.20 9.84 -16.71
N ALA A 210 9.19 9.99 -15.37
CA ALA A 210 8.90 8.91 -14.44
C ALA A 210 7.42 8.51 -14.51
N GLN A 211 6.50 9.48 -14.59
CA GLN A 211 5.08 9.23 -14.81
C GLN A 211 4.84 8.44 -16.11
N THR A 212 5.54 8.80 -17.19
CA THR A 212 5.45 8.12 -18.48
C THR A 212 5.96 6.68 -18.41
N LEU A 213 7.10 6.44 -17.72
CA LEU A 213 7.58 5.07 -17.48
C LEU A 213 6.53 4.24 -16.75
N GLY A 214 5.96 4.77 -15.66
CA GLY A 214 4.90 4.08 -14.91
C GLY A 214 3.72 3.68 -15.82
N THR A 215 3.27 4.57 -16.70
CA THR A 215 2.19 4.28 -17.66
C THR A 215 2.58 3.19 -18.65
N VAL A 216 3.74 3.31 -19.30
CA VAL A 216 4.18 2.36 -20.35
C VAL A 216 4.33 0.95 -19.78
N PHE A 217 5.05 0.80 -18.67
CA PHE A 217 5.24 -0.50 -18.05
C PHE A 217 3.96 -1.09 -17.48
N SER A 218 3.04 -0.26 -16.98
CA SER A 218 1.71 -0.71 -16.56
C SER A 218 0.91 -1.32 -17.71
N LEU A 219 0.92 -0.69 -18.89
CA LEU A 219 0.27 -1.25 -20.07
C LEU A 219 0.92 -2.56 -20.53
N MET A 220 2.25 -2.65 -20.46
CA MET A 220 2.97 -3.89 -20.78
C MET A 220 2.60 -5.05 -19.82
N LEU A 221 2.19 -4.77 -18.60
CA LEU A 221 1.78 -5.78 -17.61
C LEU A 221 0.52 -6.57 -18.01
N ILE A 222 -0.32 -6.06 -18.90
CA ILE A 222 -1.50 -6.79 -19.37
C ILE A 222 -1.10 -8.16 -19.93
N ALA A 223 -0.06 -8.20 -20.74
CA ALA A 223 0.36 -9.43 -21.41
C ALA A 223 0.77 -10.57 -20.45
N PRO A 224 1.75 -10.38 -19.53
CA PRO A 224 2.12 -11.43 -18.60
C PRO A 224 1.01 -11.75 -17.58
N SER A 225 0.29 -10.76 -17.05
CA SER A 225 -0.75 -10.98 -16.06
C SER A 225 -1.91 -11.81 -16.61
N TRP A 226 -2.38 -11.46 -17.81
CA TRP A 226 -3.42 -12.24 -18.48
C TRP A 226 -2.91 -13.59 -18.97
N GLY A 227 -1.64 -13.69 -19.35
CA GLY A 227 -0.98 -14.96 -19.59
C GLY A 227 -1.07 -15.89 -18.39
N GLY A 228 -0.82 -15.38 -17.19
CA GLY A 228 -0.96 -16.11 -15.94
C GLY A 228 -2.40 -16.52 -15.63
N MET A 229 -3.35 -15.58 -15.76
CA MET A 229 -4.79 -15.85 -15.60
C MET A 229 -5.26 -16.96 -16.55
N LEU A 230 -4.95 -16.83 -17.84
CA LEU A 230 -5.33 -17.81 -18.85
C LEU A 230 -4.70 -19.17 -18.58
N ASN A 231 -3.43 -19.22 -18.17
CA ASN A 231 -2.75 -20.45 -17.80
C ASN A 231 -3.46 -21.16 -16.63
N GLY A 232 -3.88 -20.40 -15.62
CA GLY A 232 -4.66 -20.91 -14.50
C GLY A 232 -6.04 -21.42 -14.91
N LEU A 233 -6.83 -20.63 -15.65
CA LEU A 233 -8.17 -21.01 -16.08
C LEU A 233 -8.16 -22.17 -17.08
N LEU A 234 -7.23 -22.19 -18.05
CA LEU A 234 -7.10 -23.27 -19.03
C LEU A 234 -6.58 -24.58 -18.41
N THR A 235 -5.94 -24.52 -17.24
CA THR A 235 -5.64 -25.71 -16.44
C THR A 235 -6.91 -26.49 -16.07
N LEU A 236 -8.07 -25.82 -16.01
CA LEU A 236 -9.37 -26.44 -15.77
C LEU A 236 -10.02 -27.05 -17.04
N ARG A 237 -9.38 -26.94 -18.19
CA ARG A 237 -9.89 -27.51 -19.45
C ARG A 237 -10.15 -29.01 -19.28
N GLY A 238 -11.40 -29.43 -19.53
CA GLY A 238 -11.86 -30.81 -19.33
C GLY A 238 -12.13 -31.19 -17.87
N ALA A 239 -12.26 -30.18 -16.97
CA ALA A 239 -12.67 -30.36 -15.58
C ALA A 239 -13.73 -29.34 -15.13
N TRP A 240 -14.42 -28.68 -16.08
CA TRP A 240 -15.42 -27.66 -15.76
C TRP A 240 -16.69 -28.21 -15.09
N ASP A 241 -17.03 -29.49 -15.33
CA ASP A 241 -18.04 -30.24 -14.61
C ASP A 241 -17.72 -30.28 -13.11
N ARG A 242 -16.46 -30.54 -12.76
CA ARG A 242 -16.00 -30.57 -11.36
C ARG A 242 -16.12 -29.22 -10.65
N VAL A 243 -15.97 -28.10 -11.35
CA VAL A 243 -16.13 -26.76 -10.80
C VAL A 243 -17.55 -26.55 -10.26
N ARG A 244 -18.56 -27.18 -10.87
CA ARG A 244 -19.96 -27.09 -10.39
C ARG A 244 -20.18 -27.77 -9.03
N GLU A 245 -19.40 -28.79 -8.73
CA GLU A 245 -19.57 -29.62 -7.51
C GLU A 245 -18.55 -29.28 -6.42
N ASP A 246 -17.33 -28.92 -6.80
CA ASP A 246 -16.24 -28.68 -5.88
C ASP A 246 -16.13 -27.19 -5.50
N VAL A 247 -16.41 -26.90 -4.23
CA VAL A 247 -16.36 -25.55 -3.70
C VAL A 247 -14.95 -24.94 -3.75
N VAL A 248 -13.90 -25.75 -3.61
CA VAL A 248 -12.51 -25.29 -3.70
C VAL A 248 -12.24 -24.70 -5.09
N LEU A 249 -12.65 -25.42 -6.15
CA LEU A 249 -12.51 -24.95 -7.53
C LEU A 249 -13.35 -23.71 -7.80
N LYS A 250 -14.55 -23.59 -7.23
CA LYS A 250 -15.39 -22.37 -7.34
C LYS A 250 -14.63 -21.14 -6.82
N PHE A 251 -14.07 -21.21 -5.62
CA PHE A 251 -13.27 -20.14 -5.06
C PHE A 251 -12.07 -19.79 -5.95
N MET A 252 -11.35 -20.79 -6.47
CA MET A 252 -10.19 -20.58 -7.32
C MET A 252 -10.54 -19.96 -8.68
N VAL A 253 -11.66 -20.32 -9.29
CA VAL A 253 -12.13 -19.74 -10.56
C VAL A 253 -12.47 -18.27 -10.37
N VAL A 254 -13.24 -17.93 -9.33
CA VAL A 254 -13.58 -16.53 -9.05
C VAL A 254 -12.32 -15.73 -8.71
N ALA A 255 -11.38 -16.30 -7.93
CA ALA A 255 -10.11 -15.65 -7.63
C ALA A 255 -9.32 -15.33 -8.91
N LEU A 256 -9.17 -16.29 -9.83
CA LEU A 256 -8.50 -16.09 -11.12
C LEU A 256 -9.20 -15.05 -12.00
N THR A 257 -10.53 -15.04 -12.00
CA THR A 257 -11.32 -14.04 -12.73
C THR A 257 -11.08 -12.64 -12.15
N CYS A 258 -11.12 -12.49 -10.83
CA CYS A 258 -10.84 -11.23 -10.15
C CYS A 258 -9.37 -10.77 -10.36
N TYR A 259 -8.42 -11.71 -10.41
CA TYR A 259 -7.03 -11.40 -10.80
C TYR A 259 -6.97 -10.80 -12.20
N GLY A 260 -7.64 -11.43 -13.17
CA GLY A 260 -7.70 -10.91 -14.53
C GLY A 260 -8.38 -9.54 -14.63
N MET A 261 -9.46 -9.34 -13.89
CA MET A 261 -10.15 -8.03 -13.82
C MET A 261 -9.23 -6.96 -13.23
N ALA A 262 -8.64 -7.21 -12.07
CA ALA A 262 -7.77 -6.24 -11.40
C ALA A 262 -6.52 -5.90 -12.25
N THR A 263 -5.92 -6.90 -12.92
CA THR A 263 -4.73 -6.70 -13.76
C THR A 263 -5.02 -6.18 -15.17
N LEU A 264 -6.28 -6.07 -15.59
CA LEU A 264 -6.71 -5.27 -16.73
C LEU A 264 -6.98 -3.82 -16.29
N GLU A 265 -7.67 -3.66 -15.19
CA GLU A 265 -8.10 -2.35 -14.69
C GLU A 265 -6.92 -1.49 -14.21
N GLY A 266 -5.92 -2.07 -13.49
CA GLY A 266 -4.72 -1.34 -13.08
C GLY A 266 -4.03 -0.61 -14.23
N PRO A 267 -3.66 -1.30 -15.32
CA PRO A 267 -3.17 -0.68 -16.54
C PRO A 267 -4.13 0.35 -17.16
N LEU A 268 -5.44 0.11 -17.15
CA LEU A 268 -6.43 1.09 -17.62
C LEU A 268 -6.33 2.39 -16.81
N LEU A 269 -6.29 2.29 -15.49
CA LEU A 269 -6.16 3.44 -14.58
C LEU A 269 -4.80 4.15 -14.69
N SER A 270 -3.80 3.51 -15.28
CA SER A 270 -2.50 4.13 -15.57
C SER A 270 -2.49 4.97 -16.85
N ILE A 271 -3.51 4.85 -17.69
CA ILE A 271 -3.68 5.74 -18.86
C ILE A 271 -4.14 7.10 -18.36
N LYS A 272 -3.44 8.16 -18.76
CA LYS A 272 -3.64 9.52 -18.24
C LYS A 272 -5.11 10.00 -18.26
N VAL A 273 -5.86 9.71 -19.33
CA VAL A 273 -7.28 10.11 -19.43
C VAL A 273 -8.13 9.44 -18.34
N PHE A 274 -7.95 8.12 -18.14
CA PHE A 274 -8.67 7.39 -17.10
C PHE A 274 -8.17 7.76 -15.69
N ASN A 275 -6.86 7.97 -15.53
CA ASN A 275 -6.29 8.42 -14.27
C ASN A 275 -6.82 9.80 -13.85
N ALA A 276 -6.95 10.72 -14.79
CA ALA A 276 -7.56 12.03 -14.54
C ALA A 276 -8.95 11.90 -13.92
N MET A 277 -9.70 10.85 -14.26
CA MET A 277 -11.05 10.58 -13.73
C MET A 277 -11.02 9.78 -12.43
N SER A 278 -10.15 8.79 -12.31
CA SER A 278 -10.18 7.80 -11.23
C SER A 278 -9.36 8.18 -10.00
N HIS A 279 -8.24 8.87 -10.18
CA HIS A 279 -7.34 9.21 -9.07
C HIS A 279 -8.05 10.08 -8.03
N PHE A 280 -7.86 9.77 -6.76
CA PHE A 280 -8.53 10.33 -5.57
C PHE A 280 -10.00 9.94 -5.41
N THR A 281 -10.61 9.18 -6.33
CA THR A 281 -12.01 8.76 -6.26
C THR A 281 -12.17 7.34 -5.68
N ASP A 282 -13.40 6.97 -5.36
CA ASP A 282 -13.75 5.62 -4.92
C ASP A 282 -13.60 4.57 -6.03
N TRP A 283 -13.38 4.95 -7.28
CA TRP A 283 -13.03 4.01 -8.35
C TRP A 283 -11.73 3.25 -8.05
N THR A 284 -10.69 3.95 -7.61
CA THR A 284 -9.43 3.31 -7.19
C THR A 284 -9.66 2.33 -6.03
N ILE A 285 -10.55 2.68 -5.09
CA ILE A 285 -10.89 1.82 -3.96
C ILE A 285 -11.64 0.55 -4.43
N ALA A 286 -12.55 0.67 -5.40
CA ALA A 286 -13.21 -0.49 -6.01
C ALA A 286 -12.19 -1.44 -6.64
N HIS A 287 -11.27 -0.91 -7.43
CA HIS A 287 -10.18 -1.65 -8.06
C HIS A 287 -9.36 -2.47 -7.05
N VAL A 288 -8.85 -1.83 -5.98
CA VAL A 288 -8.06 -2.54 -4.95
C VAL A 288 -8.86 -3.66 -4.30
N HIS A 289 -10.16 -3.48 -4.08
CA HIS A 289 -11.00 -4.49 -3.41
C HIS A 289 -11.38 -5.66 -4.33
N VAL A 290 -11.45 -5.48 -5.65
CA VAL A 290 -11.49 -6.61 -6.60
C VAL A 290 -10.25 -7.48 -6.43
N GLY A 291 -9.08 -6.89 -6.30
CA GLY A 291 -7.84 -7.61 -6.00
C GLY A 291 -7.84 -8.25 -4.60
N ALA A 292 -8.03 -7.46 -3.55
CA ALA A 292 -7.88 -7.91 -2.17
C ALA A 292 -8.94 -8.93 -1.76
N LEU A 293 -10.23 -8.67 -2.02
CA LEU A 293 -11.32 -9.58 -1.65
C LEU A 293 -11.45 -10.73 -2.65
N GLY A 294 -11.41 -10.41 -3.95
CA GLY A 294 -11.63 -11.39 -5.01
C GLY A 294 -10.40 -12.29 -5.22
N TRP A 295 -9.24 -11.71 -5.57
CA TRP A 295 -8.04 -12.50 -5.84
C TRP A 295 -7.44 -13.10 -4.57
N ASN A 296 -6.96 -12.27 -3.65
CA ASN A 296 -6.28 -12.76 -2.46
C ASN A 296 -7.23 -13.47 -1.50
N GLY A 297 -8.39 -12.88 -1.19
CA GLY A 297 -9.35 -13.46 -0.27
C GLY A 297 -9.87 -14.81 -0.74
N PHE A 298 -10.37 -14.90 -1.97
CA PHE A 298 -10.96 -16.14 -2.48
C PHE A 298 -9.92 -17.24 -2.74
N LEU A 299 -8.71 -16.89 -3.19
CA LEU A 299 -7.65 -17.90 -3.31
C LEU A 299 -7.26 -18.45 -1.93
N THR A 300 -7.18 -17.59 -0.90
CA THR A 300 -6.93 -18.01 0.49
C THR A 300 -8.05 -18.94 0.98
N PHE A 301 -9.30 -18.61 0.76
CA PHE A 301 -10.43 -19.46 1.19
C PHE A 301 -10.43 -20.82 0.49
N GLY A 302 -10.23 -20.81 -0.83
CA GLY A 302 -10.09 -22.06 -1.61
C GLY A 302 -8.91 -22.90 -1.12
N MET A 303 -7.77 -22.28 -0.85
CA MET A 303 -6.59 -22.93 -0.29
C MET A 303 -6.88 -23.55 1.08
N ILE A 304 -7.52 -22.84 2.00
CA ILE A 304 -7.85 -23.36 3.34
C ILE A 304 -8.80 -24.55 3.24
N TYR A 305 -9.85 -24.46 2.44
CA TYR A 305 -10.76 -25.58 2.20
C TYR A 305 -10.11 -26.79 1.52
N TYR A 306 -9.02 -26.58 0.77
CA TYR A 306 -8.23 -27.64 0.20
C TYR A 306 -7.29 -28.29 1.23
N LEU A 307 -6.51 -27.47 1.95
CA LEU A 307 -5.40 -27.95 2.78
C LEU A 307 -5.86 -28.52 4.12
N VAL A 308 -6.84 -27.91 4.80
CA VAL A 308 -7.26 -28.33 6.15
C VAL A 308 -7.79 -29.76 6.18
N PRO A 309 -8.71 -30.19 5.29
CA PRO A 309 -9.13 -31.59 5.27
C PRO A 309 -7.99 -32.57 5.02
N LYS A 310 -7.02 -32.20 4.18
CA LYS A 310 -5.86 -33.06 3.90
C LYS A 310 -4.93 -33.18 5.10
N MET A 311 -4.66 -32.07 5.81
CA MET A 311 -3.83 -32.06 7.02
C MET A 311 -4.45 -32.87 8.16
N PHE A 312 -5.77 -32.87 8.27
CA PHE A 312 -6.50 -33.59 9.31
C PHE A 312 -7.10 -34.93 8.84
N ARG A 313 -6.70 -35.41 7.64
CA ARG A 313 -7.15 -36.69 7.06
C ARG A 313 -8.67 -36.90 7.13
N THR A 314 -9.40 -35.89 6.75
CA THR A 314 -10.86 -35.88 6.79
C THR A 314 -11.45 -35.19 5.55
N SER A 315 -12.76 -35.08 5.48
CA SER A 315 -13.48 -34.27 4.49
C SER A 315 -13.99 -32.98 5.12
N ILE A 316 -14.34 -31.98 4.29
CA ILE A 316 -15.01 -30.75 4.78
C ILE A 316 -16.30 -31.18 5.52
N TRP A 317 -16.47 -30.69 6.76
CA TRP A 317 -17.59 -31.04 7.61
C TRP A 317 -18.95 -30.75 6.95
N SER A 318 -19.10 -29.59 6.33
CA SER A 318 -20.34 -29.24 5.64
C SER A 318 -20.06 -28.58 4.29
N LYS A 319 -20.31 -29.34 3.20
CA LYS A 319 -20.27 -28.80 1.82
C LYS A 319 -21.35 -27.73 1.60
N LYS A 320 -22.52 -27.86 2.27
CA LYS A 320 -23.60 -26.86 2.18
C LYS A 320 -23.13 -25.50 2.74
N LEU A 321 -22.49 -25.52 3.90
CA LEU A 321 -21.99 -24.30 4.53
C LEU A 321 -20.83 -23.69 3.73
N ALA A 322 -19.94 -24.50 3.16
CA ALA A 322 -18.88 -24.03 2.29
C ALA A 322 -19.43 -23.37 1.00
N ASN A 323 -20.48 -23.95 0.39
CA ASN A 323 -21.17 -23.34 -0.74
C ASN A 323 -21.91 -22.04 -0.34
N ALA A 324 -22.54 -22.01 0.84
CA ALA A 324 -23.17 -20.79 1.35
C ALA A 324 -22.11 -19.67 1.52
N HIS A 325 -20.94 -19.98 2.10
CA HIS A 325 -19.82 -19.05 2.16
C HIS A 325 -19.43 -18.53 0.78
N PHE A 326 -19.26 -19.43 -0.21
CA PHE A 326 -18.91 -19.05 -1.56
C PHE A 326 -19.88 -18.02 -2.16
N TRP A 327 -21.20 -18.30 -2.10
CA TRP A 327 -22.19 -17.43 -2.70
C TRP A 327 -22.37 -16.11 -1.95
N ILE A 328 -22.42 -16.15 -0.61
CA ILE A 328 -22.53 -14.94 0.20
C ILE A 328 -21.26 -14.07 0.04
N GLY A 329 -20.07 -14.68 0.02
CA GLY A 329 -18.82 -13.96 -0.21
C GLY A 329 -18.75 -13.36 -1.62
N THR A 330 -19.22 -14.07 -2.66
CA THR A 330 -19.30 -13.53 -4.03
C THR A 330 -20.26 -12.34 -4.11
N LEU A 331 -21.45 -12.46 -3.52
CA LEU A 331 -22.40 -11.34 -3.42
C LEU A 331 -21.78 -10.18 -2.61
N GLY A 332 -21.02 -10.49 -1.56
CA GLY A 332 -20.29 -9.50 -0.79
C GLY A 332 -19.33 -8.68 -1.64
N ILE A 333 -18.56 -9.31 -2.52
CA ILE A 333 -17.66 -8.61 -3.46
C ILE A 333 -18.47 -7.71 -4.40
N VAL A 334 -19.56 -8.22 -4.99
CA VAL A 334 -20.41 -7.49 -5.93
C VAL A 334 -21.01 -6.24 -5.27
N PHE A 335 -21.65 -6.40 -4.09
CA PHE A 335 -22.24 -5.28 -3.35
C PHE A 335 -21.22 -4.34 -2.71
N TYR A 336 -19.96 -4.75 -2.62
CA TYR A 336 -18.88 -3.88 -2.18
C TYR A 336 -18.32 -3.05 -3.34
N THR A 337 -17.98 -3.67 -4.46
CA THR A 337 -17.22 -3.04 -5.54
C THR A 337 -18.09 -2.22 -6.50
N ILE A 338 -19.27 -2.72 -6.92
CA ILE A 338 -20.12 -2.01 -7.88
C ILE A 338 -20.56 -0.64 -7.36
N PRO A 339 -21.05 -0.49 -6.11
CA PRO A 339 -21.37 0.82 -5.57
C PRO A 339 -20.18 1.79 -5.52
N LEU A 340 -18.97 1.28 -5.26
CA LEU A 340 -17.76 2.11 -5.26
C LEU A 340 -17.35 2.57 -6.66
N TYR A 341 -17.54 1.73 -7.70
CA TYR A 341 -17.39 2.18 -9.08
C TYR A 341 -18.37 3.31 -9.38
N PHE A 342 -19.62 3.15 -9.01
CA PHE A 342 -20.63 4.17 -9.21
C PHE A 342 -20.28 5.47 -8.47
N ALA A 343 -19.86 5.36 -7.20
CA ALA A 343 -19.40 6.51 -6.42
C ALA A 343 -18.20 7.21 -7.09
N GLY A 344 -17.22 6.44 -7.55
CA GLY A 344 -16.02 6.98 -8.22
C GLY A 344 -16.35 7.73 -9.52
N PHE A 345 -17.24 7.19 -10.37
CA PHE A 345 -17.73 7.88 -11.55
C PHE A 345 -18.49 9.16 -11.20
N THR A 346 -19.37 9.10 -10.19
CA THR A 346 -20.11 10.27 -9.72
C THR A 346 -19.18 11.36 -9.22
N GLN A 347 -18.18 11.01 -8.39
CA GLN A 347 -17.15 11.94 -7.91
C GLN A 347 -16.41 12.58 -9.09
N SER A 348 -15.95 11.80 -10.04
CA SER A 348 -15.21 12.29 -11.18
C SER A 348 -16.02 13.29 -12.02
N LEU A 349 -17.27 12.98 -12.31
CA LEU A 349 -18.15 13.83 -13.12
C LEU A 349 -18.50 15.13 -12.38
N MET A 350 -18.94 15.04 -11.13
CA MET A 350 -19.34 16.21 -10.34
C MET A 350 -18.17 17.16 -10.09
N TRP A 351 -16.95 16.62 -9.82
CA TRP A 351 -15.78 17.49 -9.58
C TRP A 351 -15.33 18.28 -10.80
N LYS A 352 -15.70 17.85 -12.01
CA LYS A 352 -15.23 18.43 -13.28
C LYS A 352 -16.32 19.13 -14.10
N GLN A 353 -17.54 19.16 -13.60
CA GLN A 353 -18.65 19.74 -14.33
C GLN A 353 -18.60 21.28 -14.27
N PHE A 354 -18.66 21.92 -15.46
CA PHE A 354 -18.72 23.35 -15.62
C PHE A 354 -20.07 23.79 -16.19
N THR A 355 -20.51 25.01 -15.79
CA THR A 355 -21.61 25.69 -16.42
C THR A 355 -21.22 26.16 -17.84
N PRO A 356 -22.17 26.51 -18.71
CA PRO A 356 -21.85 27.12 -20.00
C PRO A 356 -20.96 28.37 -19.89
N ASP A 357 -21.10 29.14 -18.80
CA ASP A 357 -20.28 30.33 -18.51
C ASP A 357 -18.90 30.02 -17.95
N GLY A 358 -18.57 28.74 -17.80
CA GLY A 358 -17.24 28.26 -17.39
C GLY A 358 -16.97 28.23 -15.88
N TYR A 359 -17.99 28.27 -15.03
CA TYR A 359 -17.87 28.12 -13.58
C TYR A 359 -18.12 26.67 -13.14
N LEU A 360 -17.49 26.22 -12.03
CA LEU A 360 -17.83 24.94 -11.46
C LEU A 360 -19.29 24.88 -11.02
N VAL A 361 -20.01 23.82 -11.46
CA VAL A 361 -21.40 23.57 -11.04
C VAL A 361 -21.44 23.23 -9.55
N TYR A 362 -20.62 22.30 -9.12
CA TYR A 362 -20.52 21.85 -7.73
C TYR A 362 -19.28 22.47 -7.07
N LYS A 363 -19.42 23.69 -6.55
CA LYS A 363 -18.33 24.41 -5.89
C LYS A 363 -18.00 23.80 -4.52
N ASN A 364 -19.04 23.39 -3.78
CA ASN A 364 -18.87 22.79 -2.47
C ASN A 364 -18.51 21.31 -2.62
N PHE A 365 -17.41 20.87 -1.98
CA PHE A 365 -17.00 19.47 -1.98
C PHE A 365 -18.04 18.53 -1.37
N LEU A 366 -18.78 19.02 -0.37
CA LEU A 366 -19.82 18.26 0.35
C LEU A 366 -20.97 17.82 -0.57
N ASP A 367 -21.29 18.57 -1.64
CA ASP A 367 -22.35 18.20 -2.58
C ASP A 367 -22.14 16.79 -3.14
N THR A 368 -20.88 16.46 -3.47
CA THR A 368 -20.52 15.13 -3.97
C THR A 368 -20.60 14.07 -2.88
N VAL A 369 -20.15 14.39 -1.66
CA VAL A 369 -20.21 13.46 -0.52
C VAL A 369 -21.64 13.04 -0.22
N LEU A 370 -22.57 13.98 -0.21
CA LEU A 370 -24.00 13.71 0.03
C LEU A 370 -24.60 12.87 -1.09
N GLN A 371 -24.21 13.13 -2.34
CA GLN A 371 -24.72 12.39 -3.50
C GLN A 371 -24.33 10.91 -3.52
N ILE A 372 -23.14 10.56 -3.01
CA ILE A 372 -22.64 9.17 -3.01
C ILE A 372 -22.90 8.40 -1.71
N GLN A 373 -23.56 8.99 -0.73
CA GLN A 373 -23.76 8.40 0.59
C GLN A 373 -24.50 7.05 0.53
N TYR A 374 -25.45 6.89 -0.35
CA TYR A 374 -26.16 5.62 -0.54
C TYR A 374 -25.25 4.49 -1.02
N ALA A 375 -24.23 4.82 -1.84
CA ALA A 375 -23.23 3.84 -2.29
C ALA A 375 -22.40 3.30 -1.10
N TYR A 376 -22.15 4.13 -0.09
CA TYR A 376 -21.48 3.72 1.13
C TYR A 376 -22.33 2.77 1.98
N TRP A 377 -23.65 2.92 2.01
CA TRP A 377 -24.54 1.96 2.67
C TRP A 377 -24.53 0.61 1.96
N LEU A 378 -24.59 0.59 0.62
CA LEU A 378 -24.47 -0.64 -0.15
C LEU A 378 -23.11 -1.32 0.01
N ARG A 379 -22.03 -0.54 0.07
CA ARG A 379 -20.68 -1.04 0.40
C ARG A 379 -20.63 -1.68 1.78
N ALA A 380 -21.25 -1.08 2.78
CA ALA A 380 -21.33 -1.64 4.12
C ALA A 380 -22.09 -2.98 4.13
N LEU A 381 -23.18 -3.09 3.37
CA LEU A 381 -23.89 -4.37 3.17
C LEU A 381 -22.96 -5.42 2.54
N GLY A 382 -22.23 -5.06 1.48
CA GLY A 382 -21.27 -5.96 0.82
C GLY A 382 -20.18 -6.47 1.77
N GLY A 383 -19.59 -5.57 2.56
CA GLY A 383 -18.61 -5.93 3.60
C GLY A 383 -19.19 -6.86 4.66
N THR A 384 -20.42 -6.60 5.11
CA THR A 384 -21.13 -7.44 6.09
C THR A 384 -21.39 -8.85 5.54
N LEU A 385 -21.81 -8.98 4.28
CA LEU A 385 -21.99 -10.28 3.62
C LEU A 385 -20.67 -11.06 3.54
N TYR A 386 -19.58 -10.38 3.17
CA TYR A 386 -18.26 -11.00 3.05
C TYR A 386 -17.75 -11.53 4.40
N ILE A 387 -17.88 -10.73 5.47
CA ILE A 387 -17.51 -11.12 6.83
C ILE A 387 -18.42 -12.25 7.34
N THR A 388 -19.72 -12.24 7.04
CA THR A 388 -20.64 -13.33 7.37
C THR A 388 -20.20 -14.65 6.73
N GLY A 389 -19.79 -14.60 5.45
CA GLY A 389 -19.19 -15.75 4.76
C GLY A 389 -17.93 -16.26 5.47
N LEU A 390 -17.05 -15.36 5.92
CA LEU A 390 -15.86 -15.70 6.69
C LEU A 390 -16.23 -16.45 8.01
N PHE A 391 -17.25 -16.02 8.74
CA PHE A 391 -17.71 -16.74 9.94
C PHE A 391 -18.21 -18.14 9.60
N PHE A 392 -18.88 -18.32 8.47
CA PHE A 392 -19.28 -19.66 8.01
C PHE A 392 -18.04 -20.55 7.75
N MET A 393 -17.00 -19.99 7.15
CA MET A 393 -15.73 -20.71 6.94
C MET A 393 -15.07 -21.07 8.27
N VAL A 394 -14.93 -20.13 9.19
CA VAL A 394 -14.30 -20.36 10.50
C VAL A 394 -15.01 -21.50 11.24
N TYR A 395 -16.34 -21.46 11.31
CA TYR A 395 -17.11 -22.53 11.94
C TYR A 395 -16.94 -23.88 11.22
N ASN A 396 -17.02 -23.89 9.89
CA ASN A 396 -16.89 -25.11 9.10
C ASN A 396 -15.49 -25.73 9.24
N VAL A 397 -14.44 -24.90 9.21
CA VAL A 397 -13.04 -25.34 9.43
C VAL A 397 -12.85 -25.86 10.84
N HIS A 398 -13.37 -25.18 11.86
CA HIS A 398 -13.35 -25.66 13.23
C HIS A 398 -13.98 -27.07 13.36
N ARG A 399 -15.15 -27.27 12.78
CA ARG A 399 -15.85 -28.58 12.80
C ARG A 399 -15.06 -29.63 11.99
N THR A 400 -14.46 -29.25 10.87
CA THR A 400 -13.60 -30.13 10.06
C THR A 400 -12.38 -30.61 10.84
N VAL A 401 -11.71 -29.71 11.56
CA VAL A 401 -10.56 -30.02 12.42
C VAL A 401 -10.98 -31.00 13.53
N ARG A 402 -12.14 -30.76 14.18
CA ARG A 402 -12.62 -31.58 15.29
C ARG A 402 -12.99 -33.02 14.90
N GLN A 403 -13.34 -33.27 13.66
CA GLN A 403 -13.67 -34.63 13.18
C GLN A 403 -12.47 -35.38 12.58
N GLY A 404 -11.33 -34.72 12.41
CA GLY A 404 -10.13 -35.29 11.79
C GLY A 404 -9.00 -35.56 12.78
N ASN A 405 -7.96 -36.25 12.28
CA ASN A 405 -6.74 -36.54 13.03
C ASN A 405 -5.56 -35.83 12.37
N PHE A 406 -4.93 -34.90 13.09
CA PHE A 406 -3.78 -34.17 12.59
C PHE A 406 -2.55 -35.00 12.44
N LEU A 407 -1.89 -34.96 11.28
CA LEU A 407 -0.59 -35.57 11.03
C LEU A 407 0.48 -34.50 10.95
N ALA A 408 1.30 -34.39 11.99
CA ALA A 408 2.30 -33.31 12.09
C ALA A 408 3.51 -33.49 11.15
N LEU A 409 3.82 -34.70 10.72
CA LEU A 409 4.99 -35.01 9.89
C LEU A 409 4.59 -36.00 8.79
N GLU A 410 4.56 -35.53 7.56
CA GLU A 410 4.57 -36.38 6.38
C GLU A 410 6.02 -36.66 6.00
N PRO A 411 6.51 -37.94 6.06
CA PRO A 411 7.85 -38.23 5.60
C PRO A 411 7.98 -37.98 4.11
N ALA A 412 9.13 -37.45 3.69
CA ALA A 412 9.42 -37.28 2.26
C ALA A 412 9.66 -38.67 1.62
N GLU A 413 8.79 -39.04 0.68
CA GLU A 413 8.78 -40.34 0.02
C GLU A 413 9.81 -40.52 -1.12
N ALA A 414 10.64 -39.52 -1.38
CA ALA A 414 11.60 -39.57 -2.46
C ALA A 414 13.02 -39.84 -1.94
N PRO A 415 13.86 -40.58 -2.68
CA PRO A 415 15.30 -40.67 -2.38
C PRO A 415 15.97 -39.35 -2.52
N ALA A 416 17.14 -39.17 -1.93
CA ALA A 416 17.93 -37.95 -2.10
C ALA A 416 18.23 -37.72 -3.58
N ALA A 417 18.21 -36.44 -4.02
CA ALA A 417 18.57 -36.11 -5.38
C ALA A 417 20.04 -36.45 -5.64
N GLU A 418 20.33 -37.15 -6.73
CA GLU A 418 21.69 -37.42 -7.15
C GLU A 418 22.42 -36.10 -7.45
N LYS A 419 23.69 -36.01 -7.07
CA LYS A 419 24.55 -34.89 -7.45
C LYS A 419 24.69 -34.85 -8.94
N SER A 420 24.42 -33.68 -9.56
CA SER A 420 24.60 -33.50 -11.00
C SER A 420 26.07 -33.72 -11.37
N THR A 421 26.32 -34.65 -12.26
CA THR A 421 27.66 -34.95 -12.78
C THR A 421 28.15 -33.97 -13.87
N GLY A 422 27.43 -32.90 -14.12
CA GLY A 422 27.82 -31.83 -15.05
C GLY A 422 27.62 -32.10 -16.55
N LYS A 423 27.33 -33.35 -16.94
CA LYS A 423 27.17 -33.75 -18.35
C LYS A 423 25.73 -34.07 -18.78
N GLU A 424 24.76 -33.77 -17.96
CA GLU A 424 23.37 -34.05 -18.36
C GLU A 424 22.91 -33.09 -19.48
N SER A 425 22.56 -33.63 -20.61
CA SER A 425 21.88 -32.93 -21.70
C SER A 425 20.65 -32.23 -21.14
N THR A 426 20.56 -30.92 -21.28
CA THR A 426 19.46 -30.11 -20.78
C THR A 426 18.17 -30.24 -21.61
N GLY A 427 18.08 -31.26 -22.47
CA GLY A 427 16.85 -31.62 -23.18
C GLY A 427 16.07 -30.42 -23.75
N GLY A 428 16.70 -29.55 -24.51
CA GLY A 428 16.04 -28.56 -25.37
C GLY A 428 15.58 -27.25 -24.76
N TYR A 429 15.55 -27.04 -23.44
CA TYR A 429 15.11 -25.77 -22.84
C TYR A 429 16.19 -25.21 -21.92
N TRP A 430 16.76 -24.04 -22.31
CA TRP A 430 17.74 -23.30 -21.50
C TRP A 430 17.23 -23.01 -20.06
N HIS A 431 15.92 -22.81 -19.89
CA HIS A 431 15.31 -22.52 -18.60
C HIS A 431 15.47 -23.66 -17.58
N ARG A 432 15.51 -24.92 -18.04
CA ARG A 432 15.78 -26.07 -17.17
C ARG A 432 17.15 -26.02 -16.48
N TRP A 433 18.10 -25.32 -17.10
CA TRP A 433 19.41 -25.07 -16.48
C TRP A 433 19.28 -24.21 -15.22
N ILE A 434 18.43 -23.14 -15.24
CA ILE A 434 18.17 -22.26 -14.09
C ILE A 434 17.37 -23.01 -13.02
N GLU A 435 16.37 -23.82 -13.41
CA GLU A 435 15.53 -24.56 -12.47
C GLU A 435 16.33 -25.52 -11.58
N ARG A 436 17.48 -26.00 -12.03
CA ARG A 436 18.39 -26.81 -11.23
C ARG A 436 19.29 -26.01 -10.31
N ARG A 437 19.30 -24.68 -10.40
CA ARG A 437 20.26 -23.78 -9.76
C ARG A 437 19.54 -22.67 -8.98
N PRO A 438 19.14 -22.95 -7.73
CA PRO A 438 18.39 -22.00 -6.91
C PRO A 438 19.11 -20.65 -6.71
N ILE A 439 20.42 -20.67 -6.58
CA ILE A 439 21.23 -19.44 -6.38
C ILE A 439 21.19 -18.58 -7.64
N GLN A 440 21.34 -19.19 -8.83
CA GLN A 440 21.23 -18.46 -10.09
C GLN A 440 19.82 -17.92 -10.31
N MET A 441 18.78 -18.69 -9.93
CA MET A 441 17.40 -18.22 -9.97
C MET A 441 17.21 -16.99 -9.09
N LEU A 442 17.75 -16.98 -7.87
CA LEU A 442 17.74 -15.85 -6.97
C LEU A 442 18.47 -14.64 -7.56
N VAL A 443 19.71 -14.84 -8.07
CA VAL A 443 20.53 -13.75 -8.63
C VAL A 443 19.86 -13.13 -9.85
N PHE A 444 19.35 -13.92 -10.79
CA PHE A 444 18.66 -13.38 -11.95
C PHE A 444 17.34 -12.70 -11.60
N SER A 445 16.60 -13.21 -10.60
CA SER A 445 15.43 -12.51 -10.08
C SER A 445 15.81 -11.17 -9.47
N LEU A 446 16.86 -11.12 -8.65
CA LEU A 446 17.37 -9.87 -8.08
C LEU A 446 17.81 -8.87 -9.17
N ILE A 447 18.54 -9.32 -10.18
CA ILE A 447 18.96 -8.46 -11.30
C ILE A 447 17.74 -7.91 -12.03
N ALA A 448 16.74 -8.77 -12.33
CA ALA A 448 15.54 -8.35 -13.04
C ALA A 448 14.78 -7.23 -12.31
N VAL A 449 14.63 -7.35 -10.98
CA VAL A 449 13.92 -6.34 -10.19
C VAL A 449 14.80 -5.11 -9.88
N ALA A 450 16.10 -5.29 -9.71
CA ALA A 450 17.01 -4.18 -9.41
C ALA A 450 17.17 -3.20 -10.59
N ILE A 451 17.18 -3.68 -11.83
CA ILE A 451 17.29 -2.83 -13.01
C ILE A 451 16.18 -1.77 -13.01
N GLY A 452 14.91 -2.18 -12.84
CA GLY A 452 13.79 -1.23 -12.84
C GLY A 452 13.88 -0.24 -11.70
N GLY A 453 14.08 -0.73 -10.47
CA GLY A 453 14.15 0.13 -9.30
C GLY A 453 15.27 1.18 -9.37
N LEU A 454 16.49 0.78 -9.82
CA LEU A 454 17.61 1.70 -9.92
C LEU A 454 17.41 2.76 -11.02
N VAL A 455 16.94 2.35 -12.20
CA VAL A 455 16.71 3.27 -13.32
C VAL A 455 15.58 4.25 -13.01
N GLU A 456 14.58 3.83 -12.27
CA GLU A 456 13.44 4.66 -11.88
C GLU A 456 13.80 5.68 -10.80
N MET A 457 14.57 5.28 -9.78
CA MET A 457 14.84 6.11 -8.61
C MET A 457 16.08 7.01 -8.76
N ILE A 458 17.20 6.46 -9.24
CA ILE A 458 18.49 7.19 -9.26
C ILE A 458 18.41 8.56 -9.94
N PRO A 459 17.78 8.71 -11.13
CA PRO A 459 17.73 10.02 -11.78
C PRO A 459 16.99 11.08 -10.95
N THR A 460 15.97 10.69 -10.19
CA THR A 460 15.22 11.64 -9.34
C THR A 460 16.07 12.16 -8.19
N PHE A 461 17.04 11.37 -7.71
CA PHE A 461 17.97 11.80 -6.67
C PHE A 461 19.16 12.60 -7.19
N LEU A 462 19.67 12.26 -8.38
CA LEU A 462 20.91 12.86 -8.92
C LEU A 462 20.67 14.12 -9.77
N ILE A 463 19.49 14.23 -10.41
CA ILE A 463 19.21 15.33 -11.34
C ILE A 463 18.42 16.41 -10.60
N GLN A 464 19.10 17.50 -10.23
CA GLN A 464 18.49 18.61 -9.47
C GLN A 464 17.28 19.26 -10.16
N SER A 465 17.26 19.30 -11.49
CA SER A 465 16.12 19.85 -12.24
C SER A 465 14.83 19.02 -12.11
N ASN A 466 14.90 17.79 -11.62
CA ASN A 466 13.71 16.98 -11.35
C ASN A 466 12.92 17.47 -10.15
N VAL A 467 13.57 18.17 -9.20
CA VAL A 467 12.93 18.76 -8.01
C VAL A 467 13.41 20.21 -7.89
N PRO A 468 12.86 21.14 -8.71
CA PRO A 468 13.23 22.55 -8.65
C PRO A 468 12.89 23.15 -7.29
N THR A 469 13.81 23.86 -6.68
CA THR A 469 13.61 24.55 -5.41
C THR A 469 12.82 25.85 -5.61
N ILE A 470 12.02 26.22 -4.61
CA ILE A 470 11.28 27.47 -4.55
C ILE A 470 11.84 28.28 -3.37
N SER A 471 12.44 29.43 -3.65
CA SER A 471 13.17 30.23 -2.65
C SER A 471 12.28 30.75 -1.50
N SER A 472 10.98 30.88 -1.74
CA SER A 472 10.02 31.31 -0.71
C SER A 472 9.59 30.19 0.24
N VAL A 473 9.84 28.91 -0.10
CA VAL A 473 9.50 27.77 0.75
C VAL A 473 10.47 27.70 1.91
N LYS A 474 9.92 27.66 3.12
CA LYS A 474 10.69 27.64 4.38
C LYS A 474 10.42 26.36 5.17
N PRO A 475 11.38 25.92 6.00
CA PRO A 475 11.14 24.87 6.99
C PRO A 475 9.94 25.16 7.88
N TYR A 476 9.28 24.12 8.34
CA TYR A 476 8.22 24.25 9.34
C TYR A 476 8.78 24.84 10.64
N THR A 477 8.05 25.76 11.27
CA THR A 477 8.36 26.14 12.65
C THR A 477 8.17 24.95 13.60
N PRO A 478 8.71 24.96 14.82
CA PRO A 478 8.51 23.88 15.78
C PRO A 478 7.04 23.60 16.07
N LEU A 479 6.18 24.62 16.14
CA LEU A 479 4.74 24.43 16.34
C LEU A 479 4.05 23.84 15.10
N GLU A 480 4.40 24.28 13.91
CA GLU A 480 3.88 23.73 12.66
C GLU A 480 4.30 22.28 12.47
N LEU A 481 5.54 21.92 12.84
CA LEU A 481 6.03 20.53 12.80
C LEU A 481 5.28 19.65 13.79
N GLN A 482 4.99 20.12 15.01
CA GLN A 482 4.13 19.43 15.97
C GLN A 482 2.71 19.24 15.42
N GLY A 483 2.14 20.27 14.85
CA GLY A 483 0.82 20.17 14.20
C GLY A 483 0.78 19.19 13.04
N ARG A 484 1.88 19.12 12.27
CA ARG A 484 2.04 18.12 11.22
C ARG A 484 2.10 16.69 11.77
N ASP A 485 2.82 16.48 12.86
CA ASP A 485 2.88 15.18 13.51
C ASP A 485 1.51 14.74 14.05
N ILE A 486 0.74 15.66 14.63
CA ILE A 486 -0.63 15.42 15.08
C ILE A 486 -1.54 15.11 13.88
N TYR A 487 -1.44 15.86 12.77
CA TYR A 487 -2.16 15.57 11.53
C TYR A 487 -1.89 14.14 11.03
N VAL A 488 -0.64 13.67 11.14
CA VAL A 488 -0.25 12.30 10.80
C VAL A 488 -0.83 11.29 11.77
N SER A 489 -0.70 11.51 13.08
CA SER A 489 -1.17 10.58 14.12
C SER A 489 -2.69 10.39 14.09
N GLU A 490 -3.43 11.45 13.77
CA GLU A 490 -4.89 11.42 13.64
C GLU A 490 -5.37 10.85 12.29
N GLY A 491 -4.44 10.57 11.37
CA GLY A 491 -4.75 9.95 10.08
C GLY A 491 -5.50 10.86 9.11
N CYS A 492 -5.38 12.18 9.23
CA CYS A 492 -6.05 13.16 8.37
C CYS A 492 -5.75 12.93 6.89
N TYR A 493 -4.53 12.49 6.57
CA TYR A 493 -4.08 12.13 5.21
C TYR A 493 -4.86 10.97 4.58
N ASN A 494 -5.57 10.15 5.35
CA ASN A 494 -6.40 9.06 4.81
C ASN A 494 -7.70 9.58 4.15
N CYS A 495 -8.14 10.78 4.53
CA CYS A 495 -9.36 11.41 4.03
C CYS A 495 -9.09 12.65 3.17
N HIS A 496 -8.00 13.36 3.44
CA HIS A 496 -7.61 14.61 2.78
C HIS A 496 -6.30 14.44 2.01
N SER A 497 -6.27 14.88 0.76
CA SER A 497 -5.03 15.02 -0.01
C SER A 497 -4.38 16.38 0.27
N GLN A 498 -3.08 16.47 -0.02
CA GLN A 498 -2.32 17.73 -0.03
C GLN A 498 -1.56 17.87 -1.36
N MET A 499 -2.24 17.63 -2.48
CA MET A 499 -1.64 17.74 -3.80
C MET A 499 -2.72 18.08 -4.84
N ILE A 500 -2.65 19.29 -5.36
CA ILE A 500 -3.56 19.81 -6.38
C ILE A 500 -2.98 19.50 -7.77
N ARG A 501 -3.75 18.78 -8.58
CA ARG A 501 -3.35 18.42 -9.94
C ARG A 501 -3.53 19.62 -10.90
N PRO A 502 -2.78 19.65 -12.04
CA PRO A 502 -2.86 20.78 -12.99
C PRO A 502 -4.13 20.73 -13.87
N PHE A 503 -5.29 20.57 -13.25
CA PHE A 503 -6.58 20.60 -13.92
C PHE A 503 -7.33 21.87 -13.56
N ARG A 504 -7.98 22.51 -14.56
CA ARG A 504 -8.80 23.69 -14.33
C ARG A 504 -9.83 23.49 -13.22
N SER A 505 -10.50 22.33 -13.17
CA SER A 505 -11.48 22.01 -12.14
C SER A 505 -10.88 21.95 -10.71
N GLU A 506 -9.62 21.57 -10.56
CA GLU A 506 -8.94 21.55 -9.29
C GLU A 506 -8.38 22.92 -8.91
N THR A 507 -7.77 23.62 -9.87
CA THR A 507 -7.20 24.94 -9.61
C THR A 507 -8.28 25.99 -9.31
N GLU A 508 -9.45 25.91 -9.93
CA GLU A 508 -10.60 26.77 -9.58
C GLU A 508 -11.21 26.43 -8.22
N ARG A 509 -11.18 25.15 -7.81
CA ARG A 509 -11.73 24.72 -6.51
C ARG A 509 -10.81 25.01 -5.34
N TYR A 510 -9.52 24.75 -5.50
CA TYR A 510 -8.56 24.71 -4.41
C TYR A 510 -7.52 25.84 -4.49
N GLY A 511 -7.16 26.28 -5.67
CA GLY A 511 -6.09 27.24 -5.93
C GLY A 511 -4.99 26.66 -6.83
N GLU A 512 -3.86 27.34 -6.93
CA GLU A 512 -2.76 26.97 -7.83
C GLU A 512 -2.30 25.53 -7.63
N TYR A 513 -2.01 24.80 -8.74
CA TYR A 513 -1.53 23.43 -8.71
C TYR A 513 -0.20 23.29 -7.97
N SER A 514 0.02 22.13 -7.38
CA SER A 514 1.18 21.84 -6.54
C SER A 514 2.45 21.65 -7.37
N LYS A 515 3.57 22.18 -6.87
CA LYS A 515 4.89 22.14 -7.50
C LYS A 515 5.86 21.33 -6.65
N ALA A 516 6.82 20.67 -7.27
CA ALA A 516 7.80 19.80 -6.60
C ALA A 516 8.55 20.49 -5.45
N GLY A 517 8.94 21.75 -5.64
CA GLY A 517 9.68 22.51 -4.64
C GLY A 517 8.90 22.89 -3.38
N GLU A 518 7.58 22.71 -3.36
CA GLU A 518 6.76 22.99 -2.17
C GLU A 518 6.96 21.97 -1.05
N PHE A 519 7.37 20.75 -1.39
CA PHE A 519 7.39 19.60 -0.49
C PHE A 519 8.78 19.18 -0.03
N VAL A 520 9.80 19.97 -0.33
CA VAL A 520 11.22 19.62 -0.07
C VAL A 520 11.56 19.40 1.41
N TYR A 521 10.71 19.81 2.33
CA TYR A 521 10.86 19.62 3.78
C TYR A 521 9.84 18.63 4.37
N ASP A 522 9.07 17.95 3.51
CA ASP A 522 8.06 16.97 3.95
C ASP A 522 8.69 15.57 4.14
N HIS A 523 8.96 15.19 5.37
CA HIS A 523 9.46 13.88 5.81
C HIS A 523 8.42 13.18 6.72
N PRO A 524 7.61 12.24 6.20
CA PRO A 524 7.37 11.87 4.80
C PRO A 524 6.41 12.84 4.09
N PHE A 525 6.29 12.71 2.75
CA PHE A 525 5.29 13.44 1.95
C PHE A 525 3.85 13.12 2.40
N GLN A 526 2.91 14.08 2.19
CA GLN A 526 1.52 13.96 2.67
C GLN A 526 0.49 14.16 1.54
N TRP A 527 0.80 13.72 0.30
CA TRP A 527 -0.10 13.96 -0.83
C TRP A 527 -1.44 13.22 -0.72
N GLY A 528 -1.45 12.04 -0.06
CA GLY A 528 -2.62 11.18 0.03
C GLY A 528 -2.98 10.49 -1.28
N SER A 529 -3.87 9.52 -1.21
CA SER A 529 -4.36 8.73 -2.35
C SER A 529 -5.87 8.84 -2.54
N LYS A 530 -6.56 9.53 -1.64
CA LYS A 530 -8.01 9.59 -1.60
C LYS A 530 -8.50 10.97 -1.15
N ARG A 531 -9.66 11.36 -1.66
CA ARG A 531 -10.41 12.54 -1.21
C ARG A 531 -11.79 12.14 -0.70
N THR A 532 -11.87 11.76 0.57
CA THR A 532 -13.14 11.68 1.30
C THR A 532 -13.56 13.07 1.77
N GLY A 533 -12.59 13.92 2.04
CA GLY A 533 -12.67 15.36 2.23
C GLY A 533 -11.91 16.14 1.15
N PRO A 534 -11.98 17.48 1.16
CA PRO A 534 -11.31 18.34 0.16
C PRO A 534 -9.77 18.27 0.29
N ASP A 535 -9.09 18.69 -0.78
CA ASP A 535 -7.64 18.90 -0.76
C ASP A 535 -7.26 20.06 0.16
N LEU A 536 -6.21 19.91 0.97
CA LEU A 536 -5.77 20.89 1.96
C LEU A 536 -4.50 21.67 1.57
N ALA A 537 -3.89 21.40 0.40
CA ALA A 537 -2.63 22.04 0.00
C ALA A 537 -2.68 23.58 -0.05
N ARG A 538 -3.85 24.18 -0.09
CA ARG A 538 -4.06 25.64 -0.12
C ARG A 538 -5.02 26.12 0.95
N VAL A 539 -5.14 25.41 2.06
CA VAL A 539 -6.08 25.78 3.11
C VAL A 539 -5.57 26.97 3.95
N GLY A 540 -4.27 27.19 4.02
CA GLY A 540 -3.65 28.26 4.80
C GLY A 540 -4.14 29.65 4.39
N GLY A 541 -4.62 30.39 5.38
CA GLY A 541 -5.21 31.72 5.22
C GLY A 541 -6.58 31.74 4.51
N LYS A 542 -7.18 30.57 4.25
CA LYS A 542 -8.52 30.47 3.65
C LYS A 542 -9.62 30.65 4.71
N TYR A 543 -9.39 30.16 5.89
CA TYR A 543 -10.31 30.23 7.02
C TYR A 543 -9.58 30.84 8.23
N GLN A 544 -10.35 31.45 9.15
CA GLN A 544 -9.83 31.99 10.40
C GLN A 544 -9.50 30.86 11.38
N ASP A 545 -8.65 31.14 12.38
CA ASP A 545 -8.27 30.16 13.43
C ASP A 545 -9.50 29.65 14.18
N SER A 546 -10.49 30.51 14.45
CA SER A 546 -11.78 30.15 15.07
C SER A 546 -12.59 29.16 14.23
N TRP A 547 -12.51 29.24 12.88
CA TRP A 547 -13.16 28.28 12.01
C TRP A 547 -12.53 26.90 12.17
N HIS A 548 -11.21 26.80 12.15
CA HIS A 548 -10.49 25.55 12.34
C HIS A 548 -10.79 24.95 13.73
N PHE A 549 -10.81 25.80 14.77
CA PHE A 549 -11.14 25.40 16.13
C PHE A 549 -12.51 24.69 16.21
N TYR A 550 -13.56 25.33 15.76
CA TYR A 550 -14.92 24.77 15.81
C TYR A 550 -15.10 23.59 14.86
N HIS A 551 -14.42 23.63 13.70
CA HIS A 551 -14.48 22.55 12.73
C HIS A 551 -13.86 21.25 13.26
N MET A 552 -12.78 21.33 14.03
CA MET A 552 -12.19 20.16 14.67
C MET A 552 -13.00 19.67 15.88
N LEU A 553 -13.63 20.60 16.61
CA LEU A 553 -14.43 20.27 17.80
C LEU A 553 -15.69 19.47 17.42
N ASP A 554 -16.44 19.93 16.43
CA ASP A 554 -17.66 19.26 15.95
C ASP A 554 -17.94 19.61 14.47
N PRO A 555 -17.32 18.85 13.54
CA PRO A 555 -17.49 19.13 12.12
C PRO A 555 -18.95 19.05 11.65
N GLY A 556 -19.74 18.14 12.21
CA GLY A 556 -21.13 17.90 11.81
C GLY A 556 -22.07 19.03 12.20
N LYS A 557 -21.84 19.67 13.35
CA LYS A 557 -22.60 20.85 13.76
C LYS A 557 -22.16 22.09 13.00
N PHE A 558 -20.86 22.22 12.75
CA PHE A 558 -20.30 23.41 12.09
C PHE A 558 -20.53 23.42 10.58
N VAL A 559 -20.45 22.25 9.93
CA VAL A 559 -20.75 22.07 8.50
C VAL A 559 -21.81 20.98 8.36
N LYS A 560 -23.08 21.38 8.23
CA LYS A 560 -24.20 20.44 8.14
C LYS A 560 -24.02 19.43 7.01
N GLY A 561 -24.08 18.15 7.34
CA GLY A 561 -23.91 17.03 6.40
C GLY A 561 -22.45 16.54 6.30
N SER A 562 -21.52 17.11 7.06
CA SER A 562 -20.15 16.61 7.15
C SER A 562 -20.13 15.18 7.71
N ILE A 563 -19.30 14.33 7.09
CA ILE A 563 -19.00 12.96 7.57
C ILE A 563 -17.65 12.89 8.32
N MET A 564 -16.98 14.03 8.49
CA MET A 564 -15.73 14.12 9.24
C MET A 564 -16.02 13.84 10.72
N PRO A 565 -15.23 12.98 11.39
CA PRO A 565 -15.39 12.73 12.82
C PRO A 565 -14.94 13.93 13.67
N PRO A 566 -15.47 14.13 14.88
CA PRO A 566 -14.97 15.12 15.83
C PRO A 566 -13.65 14.67 16.47
N TYR A 567 -12.81 15.61 16.87
CA TYR A 567 -11.52 15.41 17.53
C TYR A 567 -11.44 16.11 18.91
N PRO A 568 -12.34 15.81 19.87
CA PRO A 568 -12.39 16.52 21.16
C PRO A 568 -11.11 16.35 21.98
N HIS A 569 -10.41 15.24 21.85
CA HIS A 569 -9.16 14.96 22.58
C HIS A 569 -8.03 15.96 22.27
N MET A 570 -8.00 16.59 21.10
CA MET A 570 -7.00 17.62 20.76
C MET A 570 -7.15 18.88 21.63
N PHE A 571 -8.31 19.08 22.26
CA PHE A 571 -8.61 20.20 23.16
C PHE A 571 -8.21 19.89 24.60
N GLU A 572 -7.93 18.63 24.91
CA GLU A 572 -7.54 18.13 26.24
C GLU A 572 -6.03 17.84 26.33
N LYS A 573 -5.47 17.23 25.27
CA LYS A 573 -4.06 16.85 25.21
C LYS A 573 -3.14 18.05 25.00
N ASP A 574 -1.97 17.97 25.60
CA ASP A 574 -0.92 18.98 25.46
C ASP A 574 0.09 18.62 24.38
N ILE A 575 0.66 19.64 23.75
CA ILE A 575 1.74 19.50 22.76
C ILE A 575 2.96 18.87 23.42
N ASP A 576 3.61 17.96 22.74
CA ASP A 576 4.84 17.30 23.19
C ASP A 576 6.04 18.27 23.08
N LEU A 577 6.31 18.99 24.19
CA LEU A 577 7.45 19.89 24.29
C LEU A 577 8.78 19.14 24.52
N GLU A 578 8.73 17.92 25.08
CA GLU A 578 9.92 17.15 25.42
C GLU A 578 10.67 16.70 24.17
N SER A 579 9.98 16.18 23.21
CA SER A 579 10.61 15.70 21.96
C SER A 579 10.87 16.81 20.93
N THR A 580 10.33 18.01 21.08
CA THR A 580 10.43 19.09 20.09
C THR A 580 11.87 19.42 19.70
N PRO A 581 12.83 19.64 20.63
CA PRO A 581 14.22 19.91 20.24
C PRO A 581 14.83 18.76 19.42
N ARG A 582 14.55 17.52 19.81
CA ARG A 582 15.05 16.34 19.09
C ARG A 582 14.43 16.21 17.69
N LYS A 583 13.16 16.57 17.51
CA LYS A 583 12.50 16.63 16.19
C LYS A 583 13.23 17.60 15.26
N ILE A 584 13.53 18.81 15.73
CA ILE A 584 14.28 19.81 14.94
C ILE A 584 15.69 19.32 14.61
N GLU A 585 16.37 18.70 15.58
CA GLU A 585 17.70 18.11 15.35
C GLU A 585 17.67 17.03 14.28
N VAL A 586 16.72 16.10 14.33
CA VAL A 586 16.57 15.03 13.32
C VAL A 586 16.23 15.61 11.95
N MET A 587 15.33 16.57 11.87
CA MET A 587 15.03 17.26 10.60
C MET A 587 16.27 17.95 10.02
N ARG A 588 17.12 18.57 10.87
CA ARG A 588 18.40 19.13 10.45
C ARG A 588 19.35 18.04 9.92
N GLN A 589 19.44 16.88 10.57
CA GLN A 589 20.22 15.74 10.11
C GLN A 589 19.74 15.24 8.74
N LEU A 590 18.45 15.37 8.45
CA LEU A 590 17.83 15.05 7.16
C LEU A 590 18.03 16.12 6.08
N GLY A 591 18.75 17.22 6.41
CA GLY A 591 19.11 18.29 5.47
C GLY A 591 18.15 19.47 5.46
N VAL A 592 17.18 19.53 6.35
CA VAL A 592 16.33 20.72 6.53
C VAL A 592 17.17 21.84 7.14
N PRO A 593 17.18 23.06 6.57
CA PRO A 593 18.12 24.13 6.94
C PRO A 593 17.73 24.86 8.25
N TYR A 594 17.71 24.13 9.36
CA TYR A 594 17.62 24.73 10.69
C TYR A 594 19.02 25.07 11.21
N ASP A 595 19.15 26.24 11.85
CA ASP A 595 20.37 26.57 12.56
C ASP A 595 20.54 25.69 13.80
N GLU A 596 21.79 25.32 14.12
CA GLU A 596 22.08 24.49 15.29
C GLU A 596 21.65 25.17 16.61
N SER A 597 21.86 26.48 16.68
CA SER A 597 21.43 27.31 17.83
C SER A 597 19.90 27.33 18.03
N PHE A 598 19.14 27.08 16.97
CA PHE A 598 17.68 27.06 17.02
C PHE A 598 17.11 25.86 17.79
N ILE A 599 17.88 24.76 17.91
CA ILE A 599 17.47 23.57 18.68
C ILE A 599 17.21 23.94 20.15
N ALA A 600 18.10 24.74 20.76
CA ALA A 600 17.97 25.15 22.16
C ALA A 600 16.78 26.07 22.42
N THR A 601 16.35 26.83 21.42
CA THR A 601 15.24 27.81 21.51
C THR A 601 13.95 27.32 20.85
N ALA A 602 13.90 26.05 20.42
CA ALA A 602 12.77 25.50 19.69
C ALA A 602 11.45 25.61 20.48
N ASN A 603 11.47 25.29 21.76
CA ASN A 603 10.30 25.40 22.63
C ASN A 603 9.86 26.83 22.84
N ASP A 604 10.79 27.78 22.99
CA ASP A 604 10.45 29.21 23.15
C ASP A 604 9.77 29.74 21.89
N SER A 605 10.30 29.37 20.71
CA SER A 605 9.70 29.69 19.41
C SER A 605 8.29 29.10 19.26
N LEU A 606 8.12 27.82 19.67
CA LEU A 606 6.84 27.13 19.67
C LEU A 606 5.82 27.85 20.55
N LEU A 607 6.17 28.11 21.81
CA LEU A 607 5.27 28.74 22.80
C LEU A 607 4.92 30.19 22.44
N ALA A 608 5.85 30.91 21.80
CA ALA A 608 5.58 32.26 21.30
C ALA A 608 4.58 32.25 20.12
N GLN A 609 4.71 31.30 19.21
CA GLN A 609 3.75 31.15 18.09
C GLN A 609 2.39 30.67 18.61
N ALA A 610 2.36 29.70 19.50
CA ALA A 610 1.15 29.18 20.12
C ALA A 610 0.39 30.28 20.90
N GLY A 611 1.11 31.15 21.63
CA GLY A 611 0.52 32.30 22.31
C GLY A 611 -0.20 33.24 21.33
N ARG A 612 0.41 33.55 20.19
CA ARG A 612 -0.24 34.45 19.17
C ARG A 612 -1.54 33.84 18.62
N ILE A 613 -1.60 32.53 18.43
CA ILE A 613 -2.83 31.86 17.95
C ILE A 613 -3.89 31.85 19.06
N ALA A 614 -3.51 31.54 20.30
CA ALA A 614 -4.41 31.60 21.48
C ALA A 614 -4.98 33.01 21.70
N ASP A 615 -4.14 34.06 21.62
CA ASP A 615 -4.56 35.45 21.71
C ASP A 615 -5.54 35.84 20.55
N ASN A 616 -5.31 35.31 19.35
CA ASN A 616 -6.20 35.53 18.23
C ASN A 616 -7.58 34.88 18.45
N LEU A 617 -7.60 33.68 18.99
CA LEU A 617 -8.82 32.96 19.36
C LEU A 617 -9.57 33.68 20.49
N ALA A 618 -8.85 34.20 21.51
CA ALA A 618 -9.41 34.93 22.64
C ALA A 618 -10.09 36.25 22.21
N LYS A 619 -9.57 36.95 21.18
CA LYS A 619 -10.25 38.10 20.54
C LYS A 619 -11.60 37.74 19.94
N GLY A 620 -11.77 36.48 19.52
CA GLY A 620 -13.03 35.92 19.04
C GLY A 620 -13.91 35.30 20.12
N GLY A 621 -13.54 35.44 21.43
CA GLY A 621 -14.29 34.90 22.55
C GLY A 621 -14.03 33.43 22.82
N ILE A 622 -12.92 32.86 22.31
CA ILE A 622 -12.54 31.45 22.49
C ILE A 622 -11.32 31.40 23.44
N GLU A 623 -11.56 30.97 24.65
CA GLU A 623 -10.46 30.76 25.64
C GLU A 623 -9.93 29.32 25.52
N VAL A 624 -8.64 29.17 25.20
CA VAL A 624 -7.94 27.89 25.09
C VAL A 624 -6.48 28.04 25.52
N ASP A 625 -5.97 27.04 26.24
CA ASP A 625 -4.56 27.02 26.59
C ASP A 625 -3.69 26.85 25.34
N LYS A 626 -2.67 27.70 25.23
CA LYS A 626 -1.72 27.69 24.09
C LYS A 626 -0.96 26.37 23.92
N GLN A 627 -0.90 25.53 24.94
CA GLN A 627 -0.21 24.25 24.92
C GLN A 627 -1.10 23.09 24.37
N LYS A 628 -2.36 23.33 24.09
CA LYS A 628 -3.24 22.28 23.54
C LYS A 628 -2.90 21.90 22.10
N GLU A 629 -3.02 20.60 21.77
CA GLU A 629 -2.74 20.04 20.43
C GLU A 629 -3.48 20.78 19.31
N ILE A 630 -4.71 21.22 19.56
CA ILE A 630 -5.51 21.98 18.58
C ILE A 630 -4.78 23.23 18.07
N ILE A 631 -4.00 23.91 18.93
CA ILE A 631 -3.23 25.11 18.54
C ILE A 631 -2.14 24.76 17.54
N ALA A 632 -1.46 23.61 17.72
CA ALA A 632 -0.45 23.15 16.78
C ALA A 632 -1.07 22.72 15.43
N VAL A 633 -2.23 22.05 15.47
CA VAL A 633 -2.97 21.69 14.26
C VAL A 633 -3.41 22.92 13.47
N ILE A 634 -3.92 23.96 14.16
CA ILE A 634 -4.27 25.24 13.52
C ILE A 634 -3.02 25.86 12.88
N ALA A 635 -1.88 25.88 13.56
CA ALA A 635 -0.63 26.41 13.02
C ALA A 635 -0.23 25.68 11.73
N TYR A 636 -0.27 24.35 11.72
CA TYR A 636 0.05 23.55 10.53
C TYR A 636 -0.92 23.82 9.37
N LEU A 637 -2.22 23.79 9.62
CA LEU A 637 -3.22 24.05 8.57
C LEU A 637 -3.11 25.46 7.98
N GLN A 638 -2.85 26.47 8.83
CA GLN A 638 -2.62 27.83 8.38
C GLN A 638 -1.32 28.03 7.58
N ARG A 639 -0.38 27.11 7.73
CA ARG A 639 0.89 27.11 7.00
C ARG A 639 0.73 26.62 5.56
N LEU A 640 -0.17 25.66 5.30
CA LEU A 640 -0.29 24.96 4.03
C LEU A 640 -0.54 25.91 2.84
N GLY A 641 0.40 25.90 1.90
CA GLY A 641 0.34 26.67 0.65
C GLY A 641 0.53 28.18 0.78
N THR A 642 0.99 28.68 1.95
CA THR A 642 1.21 30.12 2.13
C THR A 642 2.52 30.59 1.50
N ASP A 643 3.56 29.77 1.48
CA ASP A 643 4.87 30.11 0.94
C ASP A 643 4.86 30.50 -0.53
N ILE A 644 4.06 29.84 -1.34
CA ILE A 644 3.97 30.11 -2.78
C ILE A 644 3.16 31.37 -3.10
N LYS A 645 2.41 31.93 -2.13
CA LYS A 645 1.68 33.19 -2.27
C LYS A 645 2.59 34.41 -2.12
N VAL A 646 3.78 34.23 -1.55
CA VAL A 646 4.77 35.31 -1.41
C VAL A 646 5.32 35.65 -2.80
N LYS A 647 4.99 36.84 -3.32
CA LYS A 647 5.62 37.32 -4.55
C LYS A 647 7.14 37.41 -4.32
N PRO A 648 7.98 36.89 -5.23
CA PRO A 648 9.41 37.11 -5.15
C PRO A 648 9.65 38.61 -5.07
N ALA A 649 10.49 39.05 -4.12
CA ALA A 649 10.94 40.45 -4.10
C ALA A 649 11.53 40.74 -5.49
N ALA A 650 11.06 41.83 -6.12
CA ALA A 650 11.56 42.24 -7.43
C ALA A 650 13.09 42.30 -7.34
N ALA A 651 13.76 41.53 -8.19
CA ALA A 651 15.22 41.58 -8.27
C ALA A 651 15.58 43.06 -8.56
N THR A 652 16.22 43.68 -7.59
CA THR A 652 16.80 45.01 -7.76
C THR A 652 17.87 44.88 -8.87
N THR A 653 17.49 45.18 -10.08
CA THR A 653 18.43 45.36 -11.19
C THR A 653 19.35 46.51 -10.82
N THR A 654 20.48 46.21 -10.20
CA THR A 654 21.61 47.13 -10.13
C THR A 654 22.11 47.30 -11.54
N THR A 655 21.59 48.32 -12.23
CA THR A 655 22.20 48.84 -13.45
C THR A 655 23.56 49.43 -13.07
N THR A 656 24.60 48.62 -13.21
CA THR A 656 25.98 49.13 -13.28
C THR A 656 26.07 49.88 -14.59
N THR A 657 25.87 51.17 -14.54
CA THR A 657 26.28 52.12 -15.59
C THR A 657 27.83 52.07 -15.66
N THR A 658 28.36 51.25 -16.55
CA THR A 658 29.71 51.44 -17.04
C THR A 658 29.70 52.64 -17.96
N GLY A 659 30.11 53.79 -17.46
CA GLY A 659 30.49 54.91 -18.29
C GLY A 659 31.83 54.65 -18.98
N ASN A 660 31.80 54.95 -20.27
CA ASN A 660 32.88 55.05 -21.28
C ASN A 660 33.74 53.85 -21.57
#